data_560b7cfdd227be28370e150cd04d12ce
#
_entry.id   560b7cfdd227be28370e150cd04d12ce
#
_cell.length_a   1.000
_cell.length_b   1.000
_cell.length_c   1.000
_cell.angle_alpha   90.00
_cell.angle_beta   90.00
_cell.angle_gamma   90.00
#
_symmetry.space_group_name_H-M   'P 1'
#
loop_
_entity.id
_entity.type
_entity.pdbx_description
1 polymer ?
#
loop_
_entity_poly.entity_id
_entity_poly.type
_entity_poly.pdbx_seq_one_letter_code
_entity_poly.pdbx_strand_id
1 'polypeptide(L)'
;MSRPVSLLLRFLAIAAFGTFAVAMIAVAFLPEVSKLPESVSFKSPAKLALPALPESSKIVTEAGEPMGQLLGAENREIVPIDQVSEAMRNTLLAVEDSDFYVHDGVSAKSVFRALRANSEAGEVSQGGSTITQQLVKLSLVGNERSLARKLKEASLALQLEDQMCEGVAKKDCKDKILEQYLNTVYFGRGAYGIQAAAQTYFNKTAAELNVGESAVLTSLIRNPTGYDPIKYPKVAAERRRVVLLRMVEEKVATQAEADYINASPLPTQSFGRPAATTTQNLTYVERKIRDELVDAEWLASTEELRRYLIFNGGLKITTTIDPRAQQLAEAAAAENPVKASNPNSQVAMVTVDTQTGGVRAVVGEVDIGGQPIEIAQPLDGRSSGSSFKPFTLIAAIEAGYPVNSTISGAYMPLAKKKQIFAAGESQLSRNYPEDCPSQGQVALSKALAESNNCVFMRLQGAIGFEKVKQTAAKLGLTESILDPLRGQAACFTIGCDALVRPIDMADAYATIGNDGKRNPAHFISKVEDRNGTVLYEYQPSDQQVIAPDVARQATSAMQSVITGGTARAASLGKRPAAGKTGTTEVAEGANTDLWFVGFTPQATTAVWIGNPLSSTEGLRGGNIQGGRSAAVVWHDFMASYLANEPVAEFPAPAKSTKAQAITDPWVTKGTTSAKPGSGTTATRPRTTTPGATTPGATTPRPTTPGAATGTTPSSGNGSGQGQGGGQGGGQGNGKDKTPDG
;
A
#
# COMPACT_ATOMS: atom_id res chain seq x y z
N MET A 1 -1.94 -55.84 -71.91
CA MET A 1 -2.60 -54.63 -71.39
C MET A 1 -1.77 -53.42 -71.76
N SER A 2 -2.37 -52.42 -72.42
CA SER A 2 -1.61 -51.21 -72.82
C SER A 2 -1.15 -50.40 -71.59
N ARG A 3 0.02 -49.78 -71.67
CA ARG A 3 0.58 -48.95 -70.57
C ARG A 3 -0.41 -48.00 -69.88
N PRO A 4 -1.40 -47.32 -70.61
CA PRO A 4 -2.36 -46.44 -69.91
C PRO A 4 -3.38 -47.20 -69.04
N VAL A 5 -3.77 -48.41 -69.39
CA VAL A 5 -4.70 -49.24 -68.60
C VAL A 5 -4.05 -49.69 -67.29
N SER A 6 -2.76 -50.04 -67.33
CA SER A 6 -2.00 -50.40 -66.17
C SER A 6 -1.80 -49.20 -65.18
N LEU A 7 -1.64 -48.00 -65.73
CA LEU A 7 -1.55 -46.76 -64.91
C LEU A 7 -2.89 -46.42 -64.29
N LEU A 8 -3.99 -46.53 -64.98
CA LEU A 8 -5.35 -46.31 -64.52
C LEU A 8 -5.71 -47.30 -63.37
N LEU A 9 -5.38 -48.59 -63.57
CA LEU A 9 -5.62 -49.66 -62.59
C LEU A 9 -4.77 -49.42 -61.32
N ARG A 10 -3.51 -48.93 -61.41
CA ARG A 10 -2.69 -48.58 -60.32
C ARG A 10 -3.23 -47.36 -59.57
N PHE A 11 -3.70 -46.34 -60.29
CA PHE A 11 -4.36 -45.18 -59.69
C PHE A 11 -5.65 -45.56 -58.98
N LEU A 12 -6.48 -46.37 -59.54
CA LEU A 12 -7.70 -46.87 -58.89
C LEU A 12 -7.40 -47.78 -57.71
N ALA A 13 -6.36 -48.57 -57.75
CA ALA A 13 -5.90 -49.39 -56.60
C ALA A 13 -5.36 -48.51 -55.46
N ILE A 14 -4.58 -47.48 -55.76
CA ILE A 14 -4.07 -46.52 -54.75
C ILE A 14 -5.23 -45.71 -54.20
N ALA A 15 -6.18 -45.24 -54.97
CA ALA A 15 -7.37 -44.55 -54.51
C ALA A 15 -8.27 -45.45 -53.64
N ALA A 16 -8.48 -46.71 -54.04
CA ALA A 16 -9.25 -47.69 -53.25
C ALA A 16 -8.53 -48.07 -51.93
N PHE A 17 -7.19 -48.20 -51.98
CA PHE A 17 -6.38 -48.46 -50.78
C PHE A 17 -6.38 -47.25 -49.83
N GLY A 18 -6.34 -46.02 -50.39
CA GLY A 18 -6.43 -44.79 -49.62
C GLY A 18 -7.79 -44.60 -48.95
N THR A 19 -8.90 -44.85 -49.70
CA THR A 19 -10.26 -44.82 -49.13
C THR A 19 -10.49 -45.94 -48.10
N PHE A 20 -9.94 -47.13 -48.32
CA PHE A 20 -10.00 -48.23 -47.37
C PHE A 20 -9.19 -47.94 -46.11
N ALA A 21 -8.00 -47.35 -46.23
CA ALA A 21 -7.21 -46.91 -45.09
C ALA A 21 -7.91 -45.81 -44.26
N VAL A 22 -8.55 -44.83 -44.90
CA VAL A 22 -9.37 -43.80 -44.24
C VAL A 22 -10.59 -44.44 -43.59
N ALA A 23 -11.26 -45.39 -44.25
CA ALA A 23 -12.38 -46.12 -43.63
C ALA A 23 -11.96 -47.00 -42.48
N MET A 24 -10.80 -47.67 -42.54
CA MET A 24 -10.26 -48.46 -41.43
C MET A 24 -9.82 -47.57 -40.24
N ILE A 25 -9.27 -46.40 -40.51
CA ILE A 25 -9.00 -45.40 -39.47
C ILE A 25 -10.31 -44.92 -38.84
N ALA A 26 -11.32 -44.62 -39.64
CA ALA A 26 -12.64 -44.25 -39.14
C ALA A 26 -13.27 -45.36 -38.29
N VAL A 27 -13.18 -46.62 -38.75
CA VAL A 27 -13.68 -47.82 -38.04
C VAL A 27 -12.89 -48.11 -36.75
N ALA A 28 -11.58 -47.85 -36.74
CA ALA A 28 -10.75 -48.02 -35.54
C ALA A 28 -11.09 -47.00 -34.43
N PHE A 29 -11.59 -45.83 -34.82
CA PHE A 29 -12.05 -44.78 -33.90
C PHE A 29 -13.54 -44.91 -33.52
N LEU A 30 -14.35 -45.69 -34.21
CA LEU A 30 -15.78 -45.90 -33.90
C LEU A 30 -16.04 -46.39 -32.46
N PRO A 31 -15.27 -47.32 -31.88
CA PRO A 31 -15.47 -47.75 -30.52
C PRO A 31 -15.14 -46.67 -29.46
N GLU A 32 -14.20 -45.78 -29.76
CA GLU A 32 -13.84 -44.65 -28.88
C GLU A 32 -14.88 -43.51 -28.99
N VAL A 33 -15.40 -43.26 -30.18
CA VAL A 33 -16.46 -42.27 -30.41
C VAL A 33 -17.79 -42.73 -29.80
N SER A 34 -18.11 -44.03 -29.81
CA SER A 34 -19.32 -44.56 -29.19
C SER A 34 -19.28 -44.61 -27.65
N LYS A 35 -18.10 -44.46 -27.05
CA LYS A 35 -17.89 -44.34 -25.60
C LYS A 35 -17.92 -42.90 -25.12
N LEU A 36 -18.08 -41.90 -25.97
CA LEU A 36 -18.23 -40.54 -25.55
C LEU A 36 -19.53 -40.40 -24.74
N PRO A 37 -19.46 -39.96 -23.45
CA PRO A 37 -20.68 -39.78 -22.68
C PRO A 37 -21.58 -38.75 -23.35
N GLU A 38 -22.90 -38.89 -23.22
CA GLU A 38 -23.90 -37.93 -23.72
C GLU A 38 -23.68 -36.48 -23.21
N SER A 39 -22.84 -36.33 -22.20
CA SER A 39 -22.34 -35.03 -21.72
C SER A 39 -21.41 -34.30 -22.71
N VAL A 40 -20.89 -34.98 -23.75
CA VAL A 40 -20.26 -34.34 -24.90
C VAL A 40 -21.36 -34.00 -25.93
N SER A 41 -22.45 -33.46 -25.47
CA SER A 41 -23.41 -32.78 -26.34
C SER A 41 -22.70 -31.53 -26.88
N PHE A 42 -22.43 -31.55 -28.19
CA PHE A 42 -21.93 -30.40 -28.95
C PHE A 42 -22.99 -29.28 -29.09
N LYS A 43 -23.87 -29.09 -28.08
CA LYS A 43 -24.63 -27.86 -27.96
C LYS A 43 -23.62 -26.76 -27.56
N SER A 44 -22.95 -26.24 -28.58
CA SER A 44 -22.17 -25.01 -28.46
C SER A 44 -23.07 -23.93 -27.90
N PRO A 45 -22.59 -23.12 -26.92
CA PRO A 45 -23.31 -21.95 -26.50
C PRO A 45 -23.61 -21.08 -27.72
N ALA A 46 -24.78 -20.45 -27.74
CA ALA A 46 -25.24 -19.65 -28.90
C ALA A 46 -24.26 -18.52 -29.30
N LYS A 47 -23.33 -18.16 -28.39
CA LYS A 47 -22.22 -17.25 -28.63
C LYS A 47 -21.01 -17.67 -27.77
N LEU A 48 -19.87 -17.90 -28.42
CA LEU A 48 -18.62 -18.21 -27.76
C LEU A 48 -17.98 -16.89 -27.29
N ALA A 49 -17.69 -16.74 -25.99
CA ALA A 49 -16.97 -15.59 -25.45
C ALA A 49 -15.66 -16.06 -24.82
N LEU A 50 -14.56 -15.47 -25.26
CA LEU A 50 -13.28 -15.63 -24.56
C LEU A 50 -13.35 -14.83 -23.24
N PRO A 51 -12.92 -15.39 -22.11
CA PRO A 51 -12.87 -14.65 -20.87
C PRO A 51 -11.91 -13.45 -20.99
N ALA A 52 -12.25 -12.35 -20.31
CA ALA A 52 -11.34 -11.21 -20.21
C ALA A 52 -10.05 -11.66 -19.52
N LEU A 53 -8.92 -11.29 -20.10
CA LEU A 53 -7.61 -11.64 -19.54
C LEU A 53 -7.36 -10.80 -18.29
N PRO A 54 -6.83 -11.40 -17.20
CA PRO A 54 -6.27 -10.65 -16.10
C PRO A 54 -5.13 -9.76 -16.58
N GLU A 55 -5.11 -8.52 -16.13
CA GLU A 55 -4.06 -7.55 -16.46
C GLU A 55 -3.61 -6.84 -15.19
N SER A 56 -2.29 -6.67 -15.04
CA SER A 56 -1.71 -6.00 -13.88
C SER A 56 -2.02 -4.51 -13.88
N SER A 57 -2.33 -3.95 -12.72
CA SER A 57 -2.57 -2.52 -12.60
C SER A 57 -1.26 -1.74 -12.50
N LYS A 58 -1.22 -0.56 -13.14
CA LYS A 58 -0.06 0.33 -13.20
C LYS A 58 -0.24 1.51 -12.25
N ILE A 59 0.82 1.86 -11.54
CA ILE A 59 0.89 3.08 -10.74
C ILE A 59 1.73 4.09 -11.50
N VAL A 60 1.19 5.27 -11.72
CA VAL A 60 1.86 6.37 -12.41
C VAL A 60 1.81 7.65 -11.58
N THR A 61 2.77 8.54 -11.80
CA THR A 61 2.75 9.89 -11.24
C THR A 61 1.66 10.75 -11.89
N GLU A 62 1.40 11.94 -11.36
CA GLU A 62 0.52 12.95 -12.01
C GLU A 62 1.01 13.36 -13.41
N ALA A 63 2.32 13.27 -13.68
CA ALA A 63 2.91 13.48 -14.99
C ALA A 63 2.77 12.27 -15.93
N GLY A 64 2.24 11.14 -15.45
CA GLY A 64 2.08 9.88 -16.20
C GLY A 64 3.33 9.01 -16.23
N GLU A 65 4.38 9.34 -15.49
CA GLU A 65 5.60 8.55 -15.41
C GLU A 65 5.37 7.26 -14.61
N PRO A 66 5.90 6.10 -15.05
CA PRO A 66 5.76 4.86 -14.34
C PRO A 66 6.40 4.91 -12.94
N MET A 67 5.67 4.50 -11.92
CA MET A 67 6.14 4.46 -10.54
C MET A 67 6.12 3.06 -9.92
N GLY A 68 5.17 2.21 -10.33
CA GLY A 68 5.05 0.85 -9.83
C GLY A 68 3.95 0.05 -10.51
N GLN A 69 3.76 -1.19 -10.04
CA GLN A 69 2.72 -2.09 -10.53
C GLN A 69 2.15 -2.93 -9.40
N LEU A 70 0.85 -3.16 -9.44
CA LEU A 70 0.17 -4.12 -8.58
C LEU A 70 -0.06 -5.40 -9.38
N LEU A 71 0.77 -6.41 -9.09
CA LEU A 71 0.79 -7.68 -9.81
C LEU A 71 -0.08 -8.71 -9.09
N GLY A 72 -0.93 -9.41 -9.85
CA GLY A 72 -1.61 -10.61 -9.41
C GLY A 72 -0.70 -11.85 -9.47
N ALA A 73 -1.32 -13.03 -9.51
CA ALA A 73 -0.61 -14.28 -9.73
C ALA A 73 0.03 -14.36 -11.14
N GLU A 74 -0.48 -13.58 -12.08
CA GLU A 74 -0.04 -13.48 -13.46
C GLU A 74 0.50 -12.08 -13.73
N ASN A 75 1.75 -11.99 -14.16
CA ASN A 75 2.29 -10.75 -14.71
C ASN A 75 1.86 -10.67 -16.17
N ARG A 76 0.87 -9.84 -16.48
CA ARG A 76 0.35 -9.66 -17.84
C ARG A 76 0.13 -8.19 -18.13
N GLU A 77 0.61 -7.78 -19.27
CA GLU A 77 0.33 -6.52 -19.92
C GLU A 77 -0.20 -6.79 -21.32
N ILE A 78 -1.43 -6.34 -21.60
CA ILE A 78 -2.08 -6.56 -22.89
C ILE A 78 -1.60 -5.51 -23.88
N VAL A 79 -1.17 -5.96 -25.04
CA VAL A 79 -0.75 -5.08 -26.14
C VAL A 79 -1.50 -5.42 -27.42
N PRO A 80 -1.90 -4.43 -28.23
CA PRO A 80 -2.48 -4.66 -29.54
C PRO A 80 -1.44 -5.25 -30.50
N ILE A 81 -1.92 -5.94 -31.56
CA ILE A 81 -1.06 -6.71 -32.46
C ILE A 81 -0.05 -5.84 -33.24
N ASP A 82 -0.36 -4.59 -33.48
CA ASP A 82 0.52 -3.62 -34.14
C ASP A 82 1.70 -3.18 -33.24
N GLN A 83 1.58 -3.35 -31.93
CA GLN A 83 2.66 -3.17 -30.96
C GLN A 83 3.48 -4.44 -30.71
N VAL A 84 3.26 -5.51 -31.45
CA VAL A 84 4.11 -6.70 -31.45
C VAL A 84 5.00 -6.68 -32.71
N SER A 85 6.30 -6.86 -32.52
CA SER A 85 7.26 -6.80 -33.65
C SER A 85 6.87 -7.79 -34.76
N GLU A 86 7.12 -7.42 -36.01
CA GLU A 86 6.93 -8.30 -37.16
C GLU A 86 7.80 -9.57 -37.04
N ALA A 87 9.01 -9.43 -36.49
CA ALA A 87 9.90 -10.53 -36.21
C ALA A 87 9.25 -11.58 -35.29
N MET A 88 8.58 -11.15 -34.23
CA MET A 88 7.88 -12.05 -33.30
C MET A 88 6.70 -12.74 -33.97
N ARG A 89 5.85 -11.99 -34.68
CA ARG A 89 4.69 -12.54 -35.38
C ARG A 89 5.10 -13.59 -36.41
N ASN A 90 6.07 -13.26 -37.28
CA ASN A 90 6.55 -14.15 -38.33
C ASN A 90 7.24 -15.40 -37.76
N THR A 91 8.06 -15.25 -36.71
CA THR A 91 8.72 -16.40 -36.05
C THR A 91 7.69 -17.35 -35.43
N LEU A 92 6.72 -16.82 -34.70
CA LEU A 92 5.64 -17.62 -34.09
C LEU A 92 4.84 -18.39 -35.14
N LEU A 93 4.40 -17.70 -36.20
CA LEU A 93 3.60 -18.29 -37.26
C LEU A 93 4.36 -19.40 -37.99
N ALA A 94 5.64 -19.17 -38.32
CA ALA A 94 6.47 -20.19 -38.99
C ALA A 94 6.57 -21.48 -38.15
N VAL A 95 6.65 -21.37 -36.85
CA VAL A 95 6.88 -22.50 -35.95
C VAL A 95 5.60 -23.19 -35.53
N GLU A 96 4.59 -22.42 -35.14
CA GLU A 96 3.37 -22.96 -34.54
C GLU A 96 2.27 -23.19 -35.59
N ASP A 97 2.15 -22.30 -36.60
CA ASP A 97 1.03 -22.36 -37.56
C ASP A 97 1.31 -21.61 -38.88
N SER A 98 2.14 -22.16 -39.74
CA SER A 98 2.57 -21.49 -40.99
C SER A 98 1.42 -21.14 -41.97
N ASP A 99 0.31 -21.83 -41.87
CA ASP A 99 -0.88 -21.59 -42.72
C ASP A 99 -1.97 -20.79 -41.98
N PHE A 100 -1.65 -20.11 -40.88
CA PHE A 100 -2.60 -19.44 -39.97
C PHE A 100 -3.63 -18.55 -40.69
N TYR A 101 -3.18 -17.72 -41.61
CA TYR A 101 -4.08 -16.81 -42.36
C TYR A 101 -4.89 -17.48 -43.44
N VAL A 102 -4.63 -18.78 -43.75
CA VAL A 102 -5.28 -19.50 -44.86
C VAL A 102 -6.44 -20.34 -44.37
N HIS A 103 -6.25 -21.11 -43.29
CA HIS A 103 -7.28 -22.02 -42.76
C HIS A 103 -8.34 -21.31 -41.90
N ASP A 104 -9.43 -21.98 -41.56
CA ASP A 104 -10.55 -21.49 -40.74
C ASP A 104 -10.60 -22.26 -39.40
N GLY A 105 -9.62 -22.04 -38.52
CA GLY A 105 -9.53 -22.62 -37.17
C GLY A 105 -8.79 -23.94 -37.07
N VAL A 106 -8.83 -24.78 -38.09
CA VAL A 106 -8.18 -26.11 -38.17
C VAL A 106 -7.43 -26.27 -39.49
N SER A 107 -6.19 -26.75 -39.45
CA SER A 107 -5.38 -27.01 -40.65
C SER A 107 -5.24 -28.51 -40.90
N ALA A 108 -5.95 -29.02 -41.92
CA ALA A 108 -5.80 -30.41 -42.37
C ALA A 108 -4.37 -30.73 -42.81
N LYS A 109 -3.68 -29.78 -43.45
CA LYS A 109 -2.29 -29.89 -43.90
C LYS A 109 -1.34 -30.06 -42.67
N SER A 110 -1.55 -29.30 -41.63
CA SER A 110 -0.74 -29.38 -40.39
C SER A 110 -0.97 -30.71 -39.67
N VAL A 111 -2.19 -31.22 -39.63
CA VAL A 111 -2.50 -32.55 -39.07
C VAL A 111 -1.80 -33.66 -39.89
N PHE A 112 -1.88 -33.61 -41.19
CA PHE A 112 -1.24 -34.62 -42.07
C PHE A 112 0.30 -34.58 -41.94
N ARG A 113 0.89 -33.37 -41.94
CA ARG A 113 2.32 -33.16 -41.72
C ARG A 113 2.78 -33.75 -40.40
N ALA A 114 2.05 -33.47 -39.31
CA ALA A 114 2.37 -34.00 -38.00
C ALA A 114 2.27 -35.52 -37.93
N LEU A 115 1.25 -36.12 -38.52
CA LEU A 115 1.10 -37.59 -38.63
C LEU A 115 2.28 -38.22 -39.36
N ARG A 116 2.72 -37.65 -40.48
CA ARG A 116 3.87 -38.15 -41.24
C ARG A 116 5.17 -38.02 -40.39
N ALA A 117 5.46 -36.85 -39.85
CA ALA A 117 6.67 -36.62 -39.08
C ALA A 117 6.75 -37.51 -37.83
N ASN A 118 5.64 -37.73 -37.15
CA ASN A 118 5.56 -38.58 -35.96
C ASN A 118 5.71 -40.07 -36.33
N SER A 119 5.20 -40.48 -37.50
CA SER A 119 5.39 -41.85 -38.04
C SER A 119 6.85 -42.12 -38.46
N GLU A 120 7.54 -41.13 -39.04
CA GLU A 120 8.93 -41.25 -39.44
C GLU A 120 9.88 -41.23 -38.21
N ALA A 121 9.53 -40.47 -37.14
CA ALA A 121 10.32 -40.35 -35.92
C ALA A 121 10.06 -41.48 -34.91
N GLY A 122 8.98 -42.22 -35.03
CA GLY A 122 8.57 -43.24 -34.05
C GLY A 122 8.06 -42.69 -32.73
N GLU A 123 8.01 -41.37 -32.60
CA GLU A 123 7.54 -40.62 -31.39
C GLU A 123 6.84 -39.34 -31.77
N VAL A 124 6.17 -38.68 -30.81
CA VAL A 124 5.48 -37.39 -31.05
C VAL A 124 6.49 -36.26 -31.19
N SER A 125 7.02 -36.07 -32.39
CA SER A 125 8.03 -35.04 -32.69
C SER A 125 7.43 -33.70 -33.08
N GLN A 126 6.27 -33.70 -33.78
CA GLN A 126 5.56 -32.47 -34.21
C GLN A 126 4.10 -32.44 -33.76
N GLY A 127 3.62 -31.24 -33.42
CA GLY A 127 2.21 -30.93 -33.12
C GLY A 127 1.48 -30.41 -34.34
N GLY A 128 0.25 -30.89 -34.59
CA GLY A 128 -0.60 -30.42 -35.66
C GLY A 128 -1.73 -29.49 -35.19
N SER A 129 -1.62 -28.85 -34.03
CA SER A 129 -2.63 -27.92 -33.55
C SER A 129 -2.36 -26.52 -34.06
N THR A 130 -3.42 -25.83 -34.50
CA THR A 130 -3.37 -24.43 -34.94
C THR A 130 -3.28 -23.48 -33.73
N ILE A 131 -2.89 -22.21 -33.95
CA ILE A 131 -2.90 -21.14 -32.95
C ILE A 131 -4.31 -20.97 -32.38
N THR A 132 -5.36 -21.03 -33.20
CA THR A 132 -6.75 -20.92 -32.71
C THR A 132 -7.13 -22.10 -31.81
N GLN A 133 -6.72 -23.33 -32.14
CA GLN A 133 -6.90 -24.48 -31.22
C GLN A 133 -6.12 -24.33 -29.90
N GLN A 134 -4.91 -23.77 -29.96
CA GLN A 134 -4.12 -23.49 -28.75
C GLN A 134 -4.79 -22.41 -27.90
N LEU A 135 -5.31 -21.33 -28.48
CA LEU A 135 -6.05 -20.29 -27.79
C LEU A 135 -7.30 -20.85 -27.09
N VAL A 136 -8.10 -21.64 -27.80
CA VAL A 136 -9.29 -22.33 -27.25
C VAL A 136 -8.90 -23.25 -26.09
N LYS A 137 -7.82 -24.00 -26.24
CA LYS A 137 -7.29 -24.87 -25.16
C LYS A 137 -6.95 -24.07 -23.93
N LEU A 138 -6.22 -22.97 -24.06
CA LEU A 138 -5.77 -22.14 -22.94
C LEU A 138 -6.91 -21.40 -22.25
N SER A 139 -7.93 -20.97 -23.01
CA SER A 139 -8.99 -20.10 -22.50
C SER A 139 -10.28 -20.84 -22.09
N LEU A 140 -10.62 -21.99 -22.72
CA LEU A 140 -11.95 -22.58 -22.59
C LEU A 140 -11.97 -24.07 -22.19
N VAL A 141 -10.91 -24.85 -22.48
CA VAL A 141 -10.98 -26.31 -22.41
C VAL A 141 -10.09 -26.90 -21.32
N GLY A 142 -8.94 -26.30 -21.02
CA GLY A 142 -8.00 -26.81 -20.03
C GLY A 142 -6.99 -27.85 -20.54
N ASN A 143 -6.25 -28.50 -19.62
CA ASN A 143 -5.04 -29.27 -19.93
C ASN A 143 -5.21 -30.82 -19.91
N GLU A 144 -6.40 -31.36 -19.74
CA GLU A 144 -6.62 -32.81 -19.74
C GLU A 144 -6.17 -33.46 -21.07
N ARG A 145 -5.56 -34.64 -20.98
CA ARG A 145 -5.08 -35.35 -22.17
C ARG A 145 -6.09 -36.40 -22.59
N SER A 146 -7.03 -36.07 -23.50
CA SER A 146 -8.00 -37.00 -24.06
C SER A 146 -8.30 -36.70 -25.55
N LEU A 147 -8.73 -37.68 -26.30
CA LEU A 147 -9.19 -37.50 -27.67
C LEU A 147 -10.45 -36.63 -27.74
N ALA A 148 -11.36 -36.82 -26.76
CA ALA A 148 -12.57 -36.02 -26.64
C ALA A 148 -12.25 -34.53 -26.52
N ARG A 149 -11.25 -34.18 -25.68
CA ARG A 149 -10.77 -32.81 -25.59
C ARG A 149 -10.26 -32.27 -26.90
N LYS A 150 -9.47 -33.05 -27.66
CA LYS A 150 -8.94 -32.63 -28.98
C LYS A 150 -10.03 -32.35 -29.99
N LEU A 151 -11.08 -33.18 -30.02
CA LEU A 151 -12.25 -32.96 -30.87
C LEU A 151 -13.02 -31.70 -30.46
N LYS A 152 -13.17 -31.48 -29.15
CA LYS A 152 -13.78 -30.25 -28.58
C LYS A 152 -12.99 -29.02 -28.94
N GLU A 153 -11.65 -29.03 -28.81
CA GLU A 153 -10.76 -27.93 -29.24
C GLU A 153 -10.96 -27.58 -30.71
N ALA A 154 -10.98 -28.59 -31.59
CA ALA A 154 -11.16 -28.37 -33.03
C ALA A 154 -12.54 -27.77 -33.35
N SER A 155 -13.61 -28.29 -32.72
CA SER A 155 -14.96 -27.76 -32.92
C SER A 155 -15.09 -26.31 -32.43
N LEU A 156 -14.56 -26.00 -31.26
CA LEU A 156 -14.60 -24.64 -30.68
C LEU A 156 -13.69 -23.68 -31.46
N ALA A 157 -12.58 -24.15 -32.04
CA ALA A 157 -11.70 -23.31 -32.86
C ALA A 157 -12.40 -22.89 -34.17
N LEU A 158 -13.11 -23.83 -34.83
CA LEU A 158 -13.93 -23.52 -36.01
C LEU A 158 -15.02 -22.49 -35.66
N GLN A 159 -15.75 -22.71 -34.54
CA GLN A 159 -16.82 -21.83 -34.12
C GLN A 159 -16.29 -20.45 -33.73
N LEU A 160 -15.13 -20.35 -33.06
CA LEU A 160 -14.51 -19.09 -32.66
C LEU A 160 -14.14 -18.24 -33.87
N GLU A 161 -13.53 -18.87 -34.90
CA GLU A 161 -13.18 -18.16 -36.13
C GLU A 161 -14.41 -17.74 -36.91
N ASP A 162 -15.42 -18.62 -37.05
CA ASP A 162 -16.68 -18.28 -37.69
C ASP A 162 -17.32 -17.03 -37.05
N GLN A 163 -17.41 -17.00 -35.72
CA GLN A 163 -17.98 -15.86 -35.00
C GLN A 163 -17.14 -14.59 -35.07
N MET A 164 -15.81 -14.70 -34.94
CA MET A 164 -14.94 -13.53 -34.95
C MET A 164 -14.75 -12.94 -36.35
N CYS A 165 -14.88 -13.77 -37.40
CA CYS A 165 -14.71 -13.35 -38.77
C CYS A 165 -16.04 -12.95 -39.43
N GLU A 166 -17.18 -13.13 -38.79
CA GLU A 166 -18.49 -12.74 -39.35
C GLU A 166 -18.53 -11.23 -39.61
N GLY A 167 -18.67 -10.84 -40.87
CA GLY A 167 -18.73 -9.44 -41.30
C GLY A 167 -17.40 -8.67 -41.22
N VAL A 168 -16.27 -9.35 -40.95
CA VAL A 168 -14.94 -8.76 -40.85
C VAL A 168 -14.00 -9.34 -41.89
N ALA A 169 -13.04 -8.55 -42.39
CA ALA A 169 -12.02 -9.07 -43.31
C ALA A 169 -11.22 -10.19 -42.63
N LYS A 170 -10.93 -11.28 -43.35
CA LYS A 170 -10.25 -12.47 -42.80
C LYS A 170 -8.94 -12.11 -42.10
N LYS A 171 -8.16 -11.19 -42.67
CA LYS A 171 -6.90 -10.74 -42.07
C LYS A 171 -7.13 -10.09 -40.71
N ASP A 172 -8.09 -9.17 -40.60
CA ASP A 172 -8.33 -8.40 -39.37
C ASP A 172 -8.86 -9.30 -38.25
N CYS A 173 -9.71 -10.28 -38.59
CA CYS A 173 -10.16 -11.27 -37.62
C CYS A 173 -9.02 -12.18 -37.17
N LYS A 174 -8.16 -12.64 -38.07
CA LYS A 174 -6.97 -13.44 -37.75
C LYS A 174 -5.97 -12.65 -36.88
N ASP A 175 -5.78 -11.39 -37.20
CA ASP A 175 -4.94 -10.50 -36.37
C ASP A 175 -5.47 -10.40 -34.95
N LYS A 176 -6.77 -10.29 -34.73
CA LYS A 176 -7.40 -10.32 -33.40
C LYS A 176 -7.21 -11.65 -32.66
N ILE A 177 -7.30 -12.77 -33.38
CA ILE A 177 -7.05 -14.11 -32.81
C ILE A 177 -5.57 -14.24 -32.38
N LEU A 178 -4.63 -13.77 -33.22
CA LEU A 178 -3.21 -13.78 -32.95
C LEU A 178 -2.86 -12.87 -31.73
N GLU A 179 -3.49 -11.70 -31.67
CA GLU A 179 -3.40 -10.77 -30.52
C GLU A 179 -3.83 -11.45 -29.22
N GLN A 180 -5.01 -12.05 -29.21
CA GLN A 180 -5.51 -12.77 -28.04
C GLN A 180 -4.58 -13.92 -27.64
N TYR A 181 -4.06 -14.66 -28.60
CA TYR A 181 -3.12 -15.75 -28.33
C TYR A 181 -1.81 -15.24 -27.71
N LEU A 182 -1.18 -14.23 -28.31
CA LEU A 182 0.07 -13.64 -27.83
C LEU A 182 -0.08 -13.01 -26.44
N ASN A 183 -1.24 -12.47 -26.11
CA ASN A 183 -1.55 -11.93 -24.80
C ASN A 183 -1.95 -13.01 -23.77
N THR A 184 -2.27 -14.24 -24.22
CA THR A 184 -2.72 -15.34 -23.34
C THR A 184 -1.58 -16.27 -22.91
N VAL A 185 -0.64 -16.55 -23.81
CA VAL A 185 0.38 -17.60 -23.64
C VAL A 185 1.31 -17.31 -22.44
N TYR A 186 1.60 -18.37 -21.69
CA TYR A 186 2.58 -18.35 -20.63
C TYR A 186 3.99 -18.62 -21.16
N PHE A 187 4.94 -17.74 -20.88
CA PHE A 187 6.32 -17.80 -21.32
C PHE A 187 7.31 -18.22 -20.24
N GLY A 188 6.85 -18.58 -19.06
CA GLY A 188 7.70 -18.90 -17.91
C GLY A 188 7.99 -17.69 -17.02
N ARG A 189 8.58 -17.93 -15.83
CA ARG A 189 8.94 -16.91 -14.84
C ARG A 189 7.81 -15.96 -14.47
N GLY A 190 6.56 -16.45 -14.54
CA GLY A 190 5.37 -15.65 -14.27
C GLY A 190 4.94 -14.73 -15.39
N ALA A 191 5.64 -14.68 -16.52
CA ALA A 191 5.30 -13.84 -17.65
C ALA A 191 4.16 -14.49 -18.47
N TYR A 192 3.00 -13.88 -18.42
CA TYR A 192 1.84 -14.19 -19.23
C TYR A 192 1.67 -13.12 -20.31
N GLY A 193 1.63 -13.52 -21.57
CA GLY A 193 1.60 -12.62 -22.71
C GLY A 193 2.97 -12.14 -23.16
N ILE A 194 3.02 -11.69 -24.40
CA ILE A 194 4.28 -11.37 -25.11
C ILE A 194 4.98 -10.13 -24.55
N GLN A 195 4.23 -9.13 -24.10
CA GLN A 195 4.81 -7.92 -23.52
C GLN A 195 5.53 -8.22 -22.20
N ALA A 196 4.87 -8.94 -21.30
CA ALA A 196 5.48 -9.35 -20.03
C ALA A 196 6.70 -10.27 -20.26
N ALA A 197 6.66 -11.12 -21.30
CA ALA A 197 7.79 -11.97 -21.67
C ALA A 197 8.98 -11.15 -22.21
N ALA A 198 8.73 -10.17 -23.08
CA ALA A 198 9.77 -9.29 -23.62
C ALA A 198 10.47 -8.51 -22.52
N GLN A 199 9.73 -7.97 -21.57
CA GLN A 199 10.25 -7.30 -20.39
C GLN A 199 11.07 -8.25 -19.51
N THR A 200 10.51 -9.45 -19.22
CA THR A 200 11.11 -10.41 -18.30
C THR A 200 12.46 -10.94 -18.80
N TYR A 201 12.58 -11.26 -20.09
CA TYR A 201 13.78 -11.90 -20.63
C TYR A 201 14.78 -10.92 -21.25
N PHE A 202 14.32 -9.75 -21.72
CA PHE A 202 15.13 -8.84 -22.52
C PHE A 202 15.10 -7.37 -22.07
N ASN A 203 14.27 -7.01 -21.12
CA ASN A 203 14.03 -5.62 -20.68
C ASN A 203 13.63 -4.70 -21.86
N LYS A 204 12.75 -5.22 -22.73
CA LYS A 204 12.26 -4.57 -23.95
C LYS A 204 10.74 -4.60 -24.01
N THR A 205 10.19 -3.77 -24.88
CA THR A 205 8.79 -3.91 -25.30
C THR A 205 8.63 -5.01 -26.33
N ALA A 206 7.41 -5.52 -26.53
CA ALA A 206 7.11 -6.51 -27.56
C ALA A 206 7.38 -5.99 -28.98
N ALA A 207 7.32 -4.68 -29.18
CA ALA A 207 7.59 -4.03 -30.46
C ALA A 207 9.10 -4.03 -30.82
N GLU A 208 9.98 -4.08 -29.81
CA GLU A 208 11.44 -4.02 -30.00
C GLU A 208 12.11 -5.41 -30.14
N LEU A 209 11.33 -6.50 -30.05
CA LEU A 209 11.85 -7.85 -30.19
C LEU A 209 12.44 -8.10 -31.59
N ASN A 210 13.68 -8.53 -31.64
CA ASN A 210 14.35 -8.98 -32.87
C ASN A 210 14.09 -10.48 -33.14
N VAL A 211 14.55 -10.99 -34.27
CA VAL A 211 14.36 -12.39 -34.71
C VAL A 211 14.95 -13.39 -33.70
N GLY A 212 16.14 -13.11 -33.17
CA GLY A 212 16.80 -14.00 -32.20
C GLY A 212 16.07 -14.09 -30.86
N GLU A 213 15.60 -12.97 -30.34
CA GLU A 213 14.79 -12.88 -29.14
C GLU A 213 13.42 -13.54 -29.34
N SER A 214 12.81 -13.31 -30.51
CA SER A 214 11.55 -13.95 -30.91
C SER A 214 11.68 -15.47 -30.98
N ALA A 215 12.80 -15.99 -31.49
CA ALA A 215 13.08 -17.41 -31.52
C ALA A 215 13.23 -18.02 -30.12
N VAL A 216 13.85 -17.30 -29.19
CA VAL A 216 13.90 -17.71 -27.76
C VAL A 216 12.50 -17.77 -27.17
N LEU A 217 11.70 -16.71 -27.29
CA LEU A 217 10.36 -16.68 -26.71
C LEU A 217 9.44 -17.74 -27.33
N THR A 218 9.47 -17.91 -28.65
CA THR A 218 8.70 -18.98 -29.34
C THR A 218 9.11 -20.36 -28.84
N SER A 219 10.39 -20.58 -28.55
CA SER A 219 10.88 -21.84 -28.00
C SER A 219 10.28 -22.20 -26.64
N LEU A 220 9.93 -21.19 -25.82
CA LEU A 220 9.35 -21.36 -24.48
C LEU A 220 7.90 -21.86 -24.49
N ILE A 221 7.11 -21.55 -25.52
CA ILE A 221 5.66 -21.81 -25.55
C ILE A 221 5.33 -23.28 -25.27
N ARG A 222 6.12 -24.21 -25.81
CA ARG A 222 5.88 -25.65 -25.64
C ARG A 222 6.12 -26.15 -24.21
N ASN A 223 7.13 -25.63 -23.53
CA ASN A 223 7.50 -26.02 -22.16
C ASN A 223 8.23 -24.87 -21.45
N PRO A 224 7.51 -23.86 -20.96
CA PRO A 224 8.10 -22.63 -20.43
C PRO A 224 9.08 -22.85 -19.27
N THR A 225 8.79 -23.84 -18.42
CA THR A 225 9.66 -24.18 -17.28
C THR A 225 10.87 -25.02 -17.67
N GLY A 226 10.70 -25.95 -18.62
CA GLY A 226 11.78 -26.87 -19.02
C GLY A 226 12.74 -26.26 -20.03
N TYR A 227 12.33 -25.22 -20.75
CA TYR A 227 13.16 -24.51 -21.74
C TYR A 227 13.62 -23.12 -21.25
N ASP A 228 13.50 -22.86 -19.96
CA ASP A 228 13.95 -21.59 -19.35
C ASP A 228 15.45 -21.33 -19.65
N PRO A 229 15.78 -20.29 -20.45
CA PRO A 229 17.14 -20.05 -20.93
C PRO A 229 18.12 -19.67 -19.81
N ILE A 230 17.61 -19.11 -18.72
CA ILE A 230 18.42 -18.70 -17.56
C ILE A 230 18.74 -19.91 -16.68
N LYS A 231 17.73 -20.80 -16.49
CA LYS A 231 17.90 -21.98 -15.63
C LYS A 231 18.54 -23.17 -16.37
N TYR A 232 18.18 -23.35 -17.65
CA TYR A 232 18.60 -24.50 -18.46
C TYR A 232 19.14 -24.05 -19.82
N PRO A 233 20.26 -23.27 -19.89
CA PRO A 233 20.72 -22.62 -21.13
C PRO A 233 21.05 -23.60 -22.24
N LYS A 234 21.58 -24.79 -21.92
CA LYS A 234 21.90 -25.82 -22.94
C LYS A 234 20.64 -26.37 -23.61
N VAL A 235 19.60 -26.67 -22.82
CA VAL A 235 18.30 -27.18 -23.34
C VAL A 235 17.60 -26.11 -24.14
N ALA A 236 17.62 -24.85 -23.65
CA ALA A 236 17.06 -23.71 -24.36
C ALA A 236 17.77 -23.44 -25.70
N ALA A 237 19.09 -23.56 -25.77
CA ALA A 237 19.88 -23.42 -27.00
C ALA A 237 19.46 -24.48 -28.04
N GLU A 238 19.33 -25.74 -27.64
CA GLU A 238 18.89 -26.82 -28.52
C GLU A 238 17.44 -26.57 -29.01
N ARG A 239 16.56 -26.11 -28.12
CA ARG A 239 15.19 -25.80 -28.52
C ARG A 239 15.11 -24.59 -29.44
N ARG A 240 15.91 -23.52 -29.22
CA ARG A 240 16.06 -22.39 -30.13
C ARG A 240 16.54 -22.85 -31.52
N ARG A 241 17.50 -23.76 -31.57
CA ARG A 241 17.97 -24.36 -32.84
C ARG A 241 16.83 -25.01 -33.63
N VAL A 242 15.96 -25.77 -32.95
CA VAL A 242 14.77 -26.38 -33.61
C VAL A 242 13.84 -25.32 -34.17
N VAL A 243 13.60 -24.21 -33.43
CA VAL A 243 12.79 -23.07 -33.91
C VAL A 243 13.42 -22.46 -35.15
N LEU A 244 14.74 -22.20 -35.15
CA LEU A 244 15.47 -21.60 -36.27
C LEU A 244 15.45 -22.49 -37.51
N LEU A 245 15.63 -23.82 -37.38
CA LEU A 245 15.50 -24.75 -38.47
C LEU A 245 14.08 -24.70 -39.12
N ARG A 246 13.06 -24.58 -38.27
CA ARG A 246 11.68 -24.45 -38.75
C ARG A 246 11.46 -23.14 -39.50
N MET A 247 12.04 -22.03 -39.06
CA MET A 247 12.01 -20.75 -39.78
C MET A 247 12.69 -20.84 -41.14
N VAL A 248 13.77 -21.61 -41.28
CA VAL A 248 14.43 -21.86 -42.57
C VAL A 248 13.56 -22.70 -43.49
N GLU A 249 12.93 -23.77 -42.99
CA GLU A 249 11.98 -24.61 -43.74
C GLU A 249 10.81 -23.80 -44.29
N GLU A 250 10.25 -22.90 -43.50
CA GLU A 250 9.12 -22.03 -43.90
C GLU A 250 9.60 -20.75 -44.64
N LYS A 251 10.89 -20.62 -44.94
CA LYS A 251 11.51 -19.50 -45.67
C LYS A 251 11.34 -18.12 -45.00
N VAL A 252 11.22 -18.09 -43.70
CA VAL A 252 11.16 -16.87 -42.89
C VAL A 252 12.57 -16.39 -42.50
N ALA A 253 13.55 -17.28 -42.51
CA ALA A 253 14.95 -16.97 -42.35
C ALA A 253 15.83 -17.77 -43.32
N THR A 254 17.03 -17.26 -43.64
CA THR A 254 18.07 -18.00 -44.36
C THR A 254 18.83 -18.90 -43.41
N GLN A 255 19.52 -19.92 -43.93
CA GLN A 255 20.39 -20.76 -43.09
C GLN A 255 21.50 -19.96 -42.43
N ALA A 256 22.09 -18.98 -43.11
CA ALA A 256 23.14 -18.13 -42.58
C ALA A 256 22.63 -17.26 -41.39
N GLU A 257 21.44 -16.71 -41.47
CA GLU A 257 20.80 -15.97 -40.36
C GLU A 257 20.50 -16.89 -39.18
N ALA A 258 19.99 -18.08 -39.45
CA ALA A 258 19.72 -19.08 -38.41
C ALA A 258 20.99 -19.49 -37.67
N ASP A 259 22.08 -19.71 -38.38
CA ASP A 259 23.41 -20.08 -37.82
C ASP A 259 23.97 -18.91 -36.98
N TYR A 260 23.87 -17.67 -37.46
CA TYR A 260 24.30 -16.48 -36.75
C TYR A 260 23.51 -16.29 -35.42
N ILE A 261 22.18 -16.40 -35.49
CA ILE A 261 21.29 -16.30 -34.32
C ILE A 261 21.60 -17.45 -33.33
N ASN A 262 21.84 -18.66 -33.84
CA ASN A 262 22.11 -19.81 -32.99
C ASN A 262 23.43 -19.65 -32.23
N ALA A 263 24.41 -18.94 -32.79
CA ALA A 263 25.66 -18.59 -32.13
C ALA A 263 25.55 -17.43 -31.13
N SER A 264 24.46 -16.66 -31.17
CA SER A 264 24.24 -15.51 -30.28
C SER A 264 23.96 -15.97 -28.84
N PRO A 265 24.33 -15.18 -27.81
CA PRO A 265 24.09 -15.56 -26.42
C PRO A 265 22.60 -15.62 -26.10
N LEU A 266 22.26 -16.47 -25.13
CA LEU A 266 20.93 -16.51 -24.51
C LEU A 266 20.87 -15.51 -23.35
N PRO A 267 19.67 -15.07 -22.93
CA PRO A 267 19.51 -14.25 -21.72
C PRO A 267 20.04 -15.02 -20.50
N THR A 268 20.79 -14.31 -19.65
CA THR A 268 21.45 -14.88 -18.46
C THR A 268 20.81 -14.40 -17.15
N GLN A 269 19.95 -13.39 -17.21
CA GLN A 269 19.25 -12.82 -16.06
C GLN A 269 17.80 -12.49 -16.42
N SER A 270 16.96 -12.38 -15.41
CA SER A 270 15.58 -11.93 -15.54
C SER A 270 15.49 -10.46 -15.16
N PHE A 271 14.81 -9.68 -15.97
CA PHE A 271 14.55 -8.26 -15.70
C PHE A 271 13.14 -8.03 -15.12
N GLY A 272 12.24 -9.00 -15.31
CA GLY A 272 10.90 -8.92 -14.76
C GLY A 272 10.89 -9.15 -13.24
N ARG A 273 10.01 -8.44 -12.51
CA ARG A 273 9.68 -8.85 -11.14
C ARG A 273 9.23 -10.31 -11.16
N PRO A 274 9.71 -11.16 -10.23
CA PRO A 274 9.19 -12.52 -10.12
C PRO A 274 7.67 -12.45 -10.00
N ALA A 275 6.96 -13.15 -10.87
CA ALA A 275 5.53 -13.30 -10.67
C ALA A 275 5.30 -14.00 -9.35
N ALA A 276 4.35 -13.49 -8.63
CA ALA A 276 3.82 -14.05 -7.42
C ALA A 276 4.83 -14.31 -6.31
N THR A 277 5.19 -13.29 -5.66
CA THR A 277 4.96 -13.32 -4.26
C THR A 277 4.13 -12.08 -3.92
N THR A 278 2.83 -12.20 -4.24
CA THR A 278 1.73 -11.56 -3.51
C THR A 278 2.23 -10.64 -2.41
N THR A 279 1.81 -9.39 -2.40
CA THR A 279 1.90 -8.45 -1.27
C THR A 279 3.26 -8.27 -0.57
N GLN A 280 4.15 -9.27 -0.56
CA GLN A 280 5.42 -9.26 0.17
C GLN A 280 6.55 -8.46 -0.52
N ASN A 281 6.43 -8.17 -1.82
CA ASN A 281 7.45 -7.43 -2.57
C ASN A 281 7.00 -6.01 -2.99
N LEU A 282 5.86 -5.56 -2.51
CA LEU A 282 5.42 -4.19 -2.75
C LEU A 282 6.27 -3.23 -1.91
N THR A 283 6.68 -2.11 -2.50
CA THR A 283 7.23 -0.99 -1.73
C THR A 283 6.20 -0.48 -0.73
N TYR A 284 6.65 0.26 0.26
CA TYR A 284 5.75 0.85 1.25
C TYR A 284 4.65 1.70 0.59
N VAL A 285 5.00 2.53 -0.38
CA VAL A 285 4.06 3.37 -1.13
C VAL A 285 3.03 2.53 -1.91
N GLU A 286 3.49 1.50 -2.62
CA GLU A 286 2.58 0.60 -3.36
C GLU A 286 1.59 -0.11 -2.43
N ARG A 287 2.02 -0.47 -1.22
CA ARG A 287 1.12 -1.05 -0.21
C ARG A 287 0.07 -0.04 0.26
N LYS A 288 0.45 1.22 0.50
CA LYS A 288 -0.51 2.26 0.91
C LYS A 288 -1.54 2.56 -0.17
N ILE A 289 -1.11 2.64 -1.44
CA ILE A 289 -2.03 2.78 -2.58
C ILE A 289 -2.97 1.58 -2.69
N ARG A 290 -2.46 0.35 -2.53
CA ARG A 290 -3.28 -0.86 -2.51
C ARG A 290 -4.31 -0.82 -1.38
N ASP A 291 -3.89 -0.46 -0.16
CA ASP A 291 -4.75 -0.44 1.02
C ASP A 291 -5.88 0.59 0.84
N GLU A 292 -5.59 1.78 0.32
CA GLU A 292 -6.59 2.79 -0.01
C GLU A 292 -7.60 2.27 -1.06
N LEU A 293 -7.15 1.52 -2.08
CA LEU A 293 -8.03 0.90 -3.06
C LEU A 293 -8.87 -0.26 -2.48
N VAL A 294 -8.30 -1.02 -1.55
CA VAL A 294 -9.02 -2.11 -0.86
C VAL A 294 -10.18 -1.54 -0.03
N ASP A 295 -9.99 -0.38 0.58
CA ASP A 295 -11.02 0.31 1.36
C ASP A 295 -12.02 1.10 0.50
N ALA A 296 -11.73 1.26 -0.81
CA ALA A 296 -12.52 2.07 -1.74
C ALA A 296 -13.82 1.37 -2.20
N GLU A 297 -14.94 1.59 -1.50
CA GLU A 297 -16.26 1.02 -1.85
C GLU A 297 -16.76 1.43 -3.25
N TRP A 298 -16.30 2.57 -3.78
CA TRP A 298 -16.62 3.03 -5.14
C TRP A 298 -16.01 2.13 -6.23
N LEU A 299 -14.93 1.40 -5.94
CA LEU A 299 -14.28 0.51 -6.90
C LEU A 299 -15.10 -0.77 -7.11
N ALA A 300 -15.60 -1.37 -6.03
CA ALA A 300 -16.53 -2.50 -6.07
C ALA A 300 -17.18 -2.73 -4.69
N SER A 301 -18.32 -3.42 -4.70
CA SER A 301 -19.14 -3.64 -3.50
C SER A 301 -18.54 -4.61 -2.47
N THR A 302 -17.65 -5.53 -2.88
CA THR A 302 -17.01 -6.47 -1.96
C THR A 302 -15.50 -6.33 -2.00
N GLU A 303 -14.84 -6.62 -0.88
CA GLU A 303 -13.39 -6.57 -0.78
C GLU A 303 -12.71 -7.55 -1.75
N GLU A 304 -13.28 -8.76 -1.93
CA GLU A 304 -12.72 -9.76 -2.86
C GLU A 304 -12.73 -9.24 -4.29
N LEU A 305 -13.80 -8.57 -4.72
CA LEU A 305 -13.89 -8.00 -6.05
C LEU A 305 -12.94 -6.80 -6.21
N ARG A 306 -12.81 -5.95 -5.17
CA ARG A 306 -11.81 -4.87 -5.16
C ARG A 306 -10.40 -5.43 -5.31
N ARG A 307 -10.03 -6.43 -4.51
CA ARG A 307 -8.73 -7.11 -4.62
C ARG A 307 -8.51 -7.71 -6.00
N TYR A 308 -9.53 -8.36 -6.57
CA TYR A 308 -9.44 -8.90 -7.93
C TYR A 308 -9.15 -7.78 -8.96
N LEU A 309 -9.90 -6.68 -8.93
CA LEU A 309 -9.72 -5.55 -9.85
C LEU A 309 -8.35 -4.87 -9.67
N ILE A 310 -7.89 -4.70 -8.43
CA ILE A 310 -6.59 -4.10 -8.11
C ILE A 310 -5.44 -4.87 -8.76
N PHE A 311 -5.49 -6.20 -8.72
CA PHE A 311 -4.37 -7.03 -9.18
C PHE A 311 -4.55 -7.56 -10.61
N ASN A 312 -5.77 -7.58 -11.15
CA ASN A 312 -6.09 -8.24 -12.42
C ASN A 312 -6.95 -7.37 -13.35
N GLY A 313 -7.35 -6.19 -12.92
CA GLY A 313 -8.26 -5.32 -13.67
C GLY A 313 -7.58 -4.44 -14.72
N GLY A 314 -6.26 -4.35 -14.71
CA GLY A 314 -5.52 -3.45 -15.61
C GLY A 314 -5.79 -1.98 -15.32
N LEU A 315 -5.92 -1.62 -14.03
CA LEU A 315 -6.17 -0.24 -13.62
C LEU A 315 -4.95 0.63 -13.89
N LYS A 316 -5.17 1.86 -14.33
CA LYS A 316 -4.18 2.92 -14.31
C LYS A 316 -4.46 3.81 -13.10
N ILE A 317 -3.56 3.76 -12.12
CA ILE A 317 -3.69 4.44 -10.84
C ILE A 317 -2.74 5.63 -10.84
N THR A 318 -3.26 6.84 -10.86
CA THR A 318 -2.46 8.05 -10.73
C THR A 318 -2.33 8.39 -9.25
N THR A 319 -1.10 8.39 -8.74
CA THR A 319 -0.79 8.70 -7.35
C THR A 319 -0.48 10.17 -7.14
N THR A 320 -0.73 10.65 -5.92
CA THR A 320 -0.34 11.99 -5.47
C THR A 320 1.14 12.10 -5.09
N ILE A 321 1.85 10.97 -5.00
CA ILE A 321 3.27 10.95 -4.63
C ILE A 321 4.10 11.72 -5.68
N ASP A 322 4.94 12.62 -5.19
CA ASP A 322 5.97 13.31 -5.96
C ASP A 322 7.31 12.55 -5.79
N PRO A 323 7.86 11.95 -6.85
CA PRO A 323 9.11 11.17 -6.74
C PRO A 323 10.28 12.01 -6.19
N ARG A 324 10.34 13.31 -6.51
CA ARG A 324 11.36 14.21 -5.98
C ARG A 324 11.17 14.46 -4.50
N ALA A 325 9.92 14.71 -4.06
CA ALA A 325 9.62 14.86 -2.65
C ALA A 325 9.94 13.57 -1.87
N GLN A 326 9.60 12.40 -2.43
CA GLN A 326 9.89 11.11 -1.83
C GLN A 326 11.40 10.90 -1.63
N GLN A 327 12.20 11.14 -2.66
CA GLN A 327 13.66 11.03 -2.58
C GLN A 327 14.26 11.97 -1.53
N LEU A 328 13.80 13.22 -1.49
CA LEU A 328 14.26 14.22 -0.52
C LEU A 328 13.85 13.85 0.92
N ALA A 329 12.66 13.28 1.11
CA ALA A 329 12.19 12.83 2.42
C ALA A 329 13.01 11.65 2.94
N GLU A 330 13.33 10.67 2.09
CA GLU A 330 14.18 9.53 2.43
C GLU A 330 15.60 10.01 2.78
N ALA A 331 16.17 10.94 2.02
CA ALA A 331 17.48 11.52 2.30
C ALA A 331 17.49 12.27 3.63
N ALA A 332 16.50 13.11 3.90
CA ALA A 332 16.39 13.85 5.17
C ALA A 332 16.19 12.91 6.38
N ALA A 333 15.42 11.84 6.22
CA ALA A 333 15.21 10.84 7.27
C ALA A 333 16.47 10.02 7.57
N ALA A 334 17.31 9.76 6.56
CA ALA A 334 18.58 9.06 6.73
C ALA A 334 19.59 9.85 7.61
N GLU A 335 19.53 11.19 7.56
CA GLU A 335 20.33 12.11 8.38
C GLU A 335 19.78 12.26 9.82
N ASN A 336 19.23 11.21 10.39
CA ASN A 336 18.66 11.20 11.74
C ASN A 336 19.64 11.74 12.79
N PRO A 337 19.39 12.94 13.36
CA PRO A 337 20.37 13.64 14.21
C PRO A 337 20.62 12.98 15.57
N VAL A 338 19.80 12.01 15.95
CA VAL A 338 19.96 11.28 17.23
C VAL A 338 20.46 9.84 17.03
N LYS A 339 20.66 9.41 15.79
CA LYS A 339 21.03 8.03 15.43
C LYS A 339 22.33 7.56 16.07
N ALA A 340 23.34 8.42 16.11
CA ALA A 340 24.66 8.08 16.64
C ALA A 340 24.63 7.67 18.13
N SER A 341 23.81 8.34 18.93
CA SER A 341 23.62 8.03 20.35
C SER A 341 22.47 7.05 20.63
N ASN A 342 21.60 6.82 19.63
CA ASN A 342 20.42 5.97 19.72
C ASN A 342 20.26 5.12 18.48
N PRO A 343 21.03 4.02 18.33
CA PRO A 343 21.06 3.20 17.11
C PRO A 343 19.67 2.66 16.68
N ASN A 344 18.77 2.44 17.63
CA ASN A 344 17.41 1.94 17.37
C ASN A 344 16.43 3.05 16.99
N SER A 345 16.84 4.34 17.08
CA SER A 345 15.96 5.45 16.71
C SER A 345 15.74 5.47 15.20
N GLN A 346 14.51 5.76 14.80
CA GLN A 346 14.08 5.89 13.41
C GLN A 346 13.35 7.21 13.20
N VAL A 347 13.26 7.62 11.95
CA VAL A 347 12.52 8.81 11.53
C VAL A 347 11.31 8.37 10.70
N ALA A 348 10.11 8.78 11.10
CA ALA A 348 8.94 8.73 10.24
C ALA A 348 8.63 10.14 9.73
N MET A 349 8.27 10.24 8.46
CA MET A 349 7.91 11.50 7.83
C MET A 349 6.72 11.31 6.91
N VAL A 350 5.75 12.21 6.98
CA VAL A 350 4.64 12.30 6.03
C VAL A 350 4.49 13.74 5.60
N THR A 351 4.47 13.96 4.29
CA THR A 351 4.24 15.26 3.66
C THR A 351 2.98 15.21 2.83
N VAL A 352 2.08 16.14 3.08
CA VAL A 352 0.86 16.31 2.28
C VAL A 352 0.86 17.70 1.64
N ASP A 353 0.21 17.81 0.50
CA ASP A 353 -0.17 19.10 -0.07
C ASP A 353 -1.16 19.77 0.88
N THR A 354 -0.85 20.99 1.31
CA THR A 354 -1.64 21.70 2.32
C THR A 354 -3.07 21.99 1.85
N GLN A 355 -3.28 22.15 0.55
CA GLN A 355 -4.58 22.54 0.00
C GLN A 355 -5.44 21.34 -0.38
N THR A 356 -4.82 20.30 -0.95
CA THR A 356 -5.55 19.15 -1.49
C THR A 356 -5.54 17.94 -0.57
N GLY A 357 -4.60 17.83 0.37
CA GLY A 357 -4.42 16.64 1.20
C GLY A 357 -3.65 15.51 0.50
N GLY A 358 -3.27 15.65 -0.79
CA GLY A 358 -2.51 14.63 -1.51
C GLY A 358 -1.17 14.33 -0.83
N VAL A 359 -0.88 13.06 -0.53
CA VAL A 359 0.40 12.66 0.08
C VAL A 359 1.49 12.78 -0.97
N ARG A 360 2.45 13.69 -0.75
CA ARG A 360 3.57 13.97 -1.67
C ARG A 360 4.78 13.09 -1.39
N ALA A 361 5.01 12.75 -0.10
CA ALA A 361 6.08 11.86 0.31
C ALA A 361 5.74 11.15 1.63
N VAL A 362 6.25 9.94 1.79
CA VAL A 362 6.09 9.18 3.03
C VAL A 362 7.31 8.31 3.33
N VAL A 363 7.93 8.52 4.48
CA VAL A 363 8.92 7.62 5.08
C VAL A 363 8.22 6.92 6.23
N GLY A 364 7.75 5.72 5.98
CA GLY A 364 6.76 5.07 6.83
C GLY A 364 7.10 3.66 7.30
N GLU A 365 8.19 3.10 6.83
CA GLU A 365 8.61 1.74 7.17
C GLU A 365 10.11 1.66 7.36
N VAL A 366 10.52 0.83 8.30
CA VAL A 366 11.91 0.47 8.52
C VAL A 366 12.06 -1.04 8.65
N ASP A 367 13.13 -1.58 8.11
CA ASP A 367 13.50 -2.99 8.32
C ASP A 367 14.32 -3.12 9.59
N ILE A 368 13.84 -3.90 10.54
CA ILE A 368 14.56 -4.22 11.77
C ILE A 368 14.71 -5.74 11.88
N GLY A 369 15.91 -6.21 11.56
CA GLY A 369 16.24 -7.64 11.64
C GLY A 369 15.50 -8.50 10.63
N GLY A 370 15.22 -7.99 9.42
CA GLY A 370 14.46 -8.69 8.36
C GLY A 370 12.94 -8.61 8.53
N GLN A 371 12.47 -7.74 9.43
CA GLN A 371 11.05 -7.51 9.65
C GLN A 371 10.70 -6.04 9.32
N PRO A 372 9.79 -5.79 8.36
CA PRO A 372 9.31 -4.44 8.07
C PRO A 372 8.40 -3.96 9.21
N ILE A 373 8.72 -2.81 9.78
CA ILE A 373 7.95 -2.17 10.86
C ILE A 373 7.35 -0.88 10.34
N GLU A 374 6.03 -0.79 10.42
CA GLU A 374 5.26 0.40 10.10
C GLU A 374 5.50 1.51 11.13
N ILE A 375 5.96 2.69 10.69
CA ILE A 375 6.24 3.83 11.55
C ILE A 375 5.49 5.11 11.21
N ALA A 376 4.95 5.24 9.99
CA ALA A 376 4.11 6.39 9.62
C ALA A 376 2.63 6.23 10.03
N GLN A 377 2.17 4.98 10.12
CA GLN A 377 0.81 4.61 10.52
C GLN A 377 0.82 3.43 11.49
N PRO A 378 1.59 3.46 12.61
CA PRO A 378 1.60 2.36 13.56
C PRO A 378 0.20 2.16 14.15
N LEU A 379 -0.21 0.90 14.33
CA LEU A 379 -1.55 0.56 14.82
C LEU A 379 -1.88 1.24 16.17
N ASP A 380 -0.89 1.29 17.07
CA ASP A 380 -1.08 1.84 18.42
C ASP A 380 -0.84 3.36 18.50
N GLY A 381 -0.36 4.00 17.42
CA GLY A 381 0.04 5.40 17.43
C GLY A 381 1.22 5.70 18.38
N ARG A 382 1.60 6.97 18.48
CA ARG A 382 2.68 7.45 19.38
C ARG A 382 2.20 8.69 20.13
N SER A 383 2.65 8.87 21.38
CA SER A 383 2.28 10.05 22.16
C SER A 383 2.71 11.33 21.43
N SER A 384 1.74 12.22 21.19
CA SER A 384 1.96 13.47 20.45
C SER A 384 2.74 14.51 21.25
N GLY A 385 2.83 14.37 22.56
CA GLY A 385 3.43 15.38 23.41
C GLY A 385 2.80 16.76 23.17
N SER A 386 3.61 17.80 23.25
CA SER A 386 3.18 19.19 23.07
C SER A 386 2.72 19.55 21.64
N SER A 387 2.86 18.67 20.65
CA SER A 387 2.31 18.92 19.31
C SER A 387 0.76 18.87 19.30
N PHE A 388 0.14 18.42 20.39
CA PHE A 388 -1.32 18.47 20.57
C PHE A 388 -1.85 19.87 20.97
N LYS A 389 -1.04 20.76 21.50
CA LYS A 389 -1.47 22.09 21.99
C LYS A 389 -2.22 22.97 20.98
N PRO A 390 -1.92 22.97 19.66
CA PRO A 390 -2.70 23.74 18.69
C PRO A 390 -4.19 23.42 18.69
N PHE A 391 -4.57 22.16 18.92
CA PHE A 391 -6.00 21.77 18.99
C PHE A 391 -6.70 22.44 20.18
N THR A 392 -6.02 22.53 21.32
CA THR A 392 -6.54 23.25 22.51
C THR A 392 -6.59 24.75 22.27
N LEU A 393 -5.61 25.32 21.57
CA LEU A 393 -5.66 26.75 21.19
C LEU A 393 -6.83 27.05 20.27
N ILE A 394 -7.04 26.23 19.24
CA ILE A 394 -8.17 26.38 18.29
C ILE A 394 -9.49 26.29 19.04
N ALA A 395 -9.66 25.30 19.93
CA ALA A 395 -10.86 25.16 20.77
C ALA A 395 -11.09 26.40 21.66
N ALA A 396 -10.03 27.04 22.14
CA ALA A 396 -10.14 28.29 22.91
C ALA A 396 -10.58 29.47 22.03
N ILE A 397 -10.03 29.58 20.81
CA ILE A 397 -10.42 30.64 19.85
C ILE A 397 -11.89 30.45 19.45
N GLU A 398 -12.33 29.23 19.15
CA GLU A 398 -13.74 28.89 18.88
C GLU A 398 -14.65 29.22 20.09
N ALA A 399 -14.14 29.09 21.31
CA ALA A 399 -14.86 29.48 22.53
C ALA A 399 -14.88 31.01 22.77
N GLY A 400 -14.31 31.82 21.87
CA GLY A 400 -14.33 33.28 21.95
C GLY A 400 -13.10 33.89 22.63
N TYR A 401 -12.02 33.13 22.85
CA TYR A 401 -10.75 33.63 23.40
C TYR A 401 -9.69 33.81 22.32
N PRO A 402 -9.52 34.99 21.75
CA PRO A 402 -8.49 35.26 20.72
C PRO A 402 -7.07 34.93 21.23
N VAL A 403 -6.11 34.73 20.32
CA VAL A 403 -4.74 34.32 20.63
C VAL A 403 -3.97 35.26 21.56
N ASN A 404 -4.38 36.51 21.67
CA ASN A 404 -3.84 37.51 22.59
C ASN A 404 -4.50 37.49 23.98
N SER A 405 -5.54 36.66 24.19
CA SER A 405 -6.13 36.45 25.52
C SER A 405 -5.12 35.85 26.46
N THR A 406 -5.27 36.16 27.76
CA THR A 406 -4.30 35.76 28.80
C THR A 406 -4.93 34.81 29.80
N ILE A 407 -4.13 33.91 30.33
CA ILE A 407 -4.47 33.02 31.44
C ILE A 407 -3.26 32.92 32.40
N SER A 408 -3.51 32.58 33.64
CA SER A 408 -2.43 32.42 34.62
C SER A 408 -1.41 31.35 34.25
N GLY A 409 -0.12 31.70 34.23
CA GLY A 409 1.00 30.78 34.09
C GLY A 409 1.65 30.44 35.44
N ALA A 410 1.04 30.83 36.57
CA ALA A 410 1.62 30.66 37.88
C ALA A 410 1.72 29.18 38.31
N TYR A 411 2.67 28.90 39.17
CA TYR A 411 2.85 27.58 39.81
C TYR A 411 1.56 27.12 40.51
N MET A 412 1.26 25.84 40.45
CA MET A 412 0.12 25.24 41.13
C MET A 412 0.58 24.11 42.03
N PRO A 413 0.38 24.24 43.38
CA PRO A 413 0.76 23.19 44.32
C PRO A 413 0.10 21.82 44.01
N LEU A 414 0.81 20.73 44.26
CA LEU A 414 0.36 19.36 43.98
C LEU A 414 -0.99 19.03 44.66
N ALA A 415 -1.22 19.48 45.89
CA ALA A 415 -2.48 19.28 46.59
C ALA A 415 -3.67 19.89 45.87
N LYS A 416 -3.50 21.05 45.21
CA LYS A 416 -4.53 21.73 44.43
C LYS A 416 -4.72 21.06 43.06
N LYS A 417 -3.63 20.54 42.47
CA LYS A 417 -3.69 19.74 41.26
C LYS A 417 -4.56 18.49 41.44
N LYS A 418 -4.39 17.78 42.55
CA LYS A 418 -5.18 16.60 42.92
C LYS A 418 -6.69 16.84 43.00
N GLN A 419 -7.09 18.03 43.49
CA GLN A 419 -8.52 18.39 43.56
C GLN A 419 -9.17 18.64 42.19
N ILE A 420 -8.37 18.98 41.21
CA ILE A 420 -8.84 19.40 39.87
C ILE A 420 -8.86 18.23 38.88
N PHE A 421 -7.88 17.39 39.03
CA PHE A 421 -7.73 16.22 38.15
C PHE A 421 -8.05 14.97 38.95
N ALA A 422 -9.21 14.39 38.74
CA ALA A 422 -9.67 13.16 39.41
C ALA A 422 -8.84 11.91 39.07
N ALA A 423 -7.72 12.06 38.38
CA ALA A 423 -6.86 10.97 37.91
C ALA A 423 -5.77 10.63 38.95
N GLY A 424 -5.33 9.37 38.90
CA GLY A 424 -4.37 8.81 39.85
C GLY A 424 -3.07 9.61 40.03
N GLU A 425 -2.57 9.65 41.24
CA GLU A 425 -1.47 10.53 41.69
C GLU A 425 -0.15 10.44 40.93
N SER A 426 0.16 9.25 40.37
CA SER A 426 1.48 9.00 39.80
C SER A 426 1.73 9.67 38.45
N GLN A 427 0.68 9.99 37.66
CA GLN A 427 0.83 10.58 36.33
C GLN A 427 0.70 12.11 36.33
N LEU A 428 -0.02 12.68 37.28
CA LEU A 428 -0.09 14.13 37.48
C LEU A 428 1.24 14.75 37.86
N SER A 429 2.06 14.04 38.64
CA SER A 429 3.37 14.50 39.04
C SER A 429 4.43 14.44 37.94
N ARG A 430 4.31 13.51 36.99
CA ARG A 430 5.29 13.33 35.90
C ARG A 430 5.14 14.35 34.78
N ASN A 431 3.91 14.74 34.44
CA ASN A 431 3.61 15.54 33.26
C ASN A 431 3.35 17.02 33.57
N TYR A 432 3.32 17.39 34.82
CA TYR A 432 3.16 18.78 35.23
C TYR A 432 4.49 19.25 35.85
N PRO A 433 5.24 20.12 35.17
CA PRO A 433 6.51 20.60 35.69
C PRO A 433 6.32 21.18 37.08
N GLU A 434 7.23 20.86 38.02
CA GLU A 434 7.23 21.44 39.35
C GLU A 434 7.39 22.95 39.29
N ASP A 435 8.10 23.44 38.27
CA ASP A 435 8.33 24.84 37.99
C ASP A 435 7.58 25.31 36.76
N CYS A 436 6.57 26.15 36.92
CA CYS A 436 5.98 26.90 35.81
C CYS A 436 6.86 28.11 35.49
N PRO A 437 7.35 28.28 34.25
CA PRO A 437 8.36 29.28 33.91
C PRO A 437 7.90 30.74 34.01
N SER A 438 6.62 31.00 34.24
CA SER A 438 6.07 32.35 34.37
C SER A 438 5.07 32.44 35.51
N GLN A 439 5.13 33.55 36.24
CA GLN A 439 4.32 33.82 37.41
C GLN A 439 3.34 34.97 37.12
N GLY A 440 2.55 34.94 36.12
CA GLY A 440 1.61 36.01 35.80
C GLY A 440 0.63 35.61 34.73
N GLN A 441 -0.01 36.60 34.16
CA GLN A 441 -0.87 36.39 33.00
C GLN A 441 -0.03 36.24 31.74
N VAL A 442 -0.21 35.14 30.99
CA VAL A 442 0.52 34.80 29.77
C VAL A 442 -0.43 34.79 28.63
N ALA A 443 -0.09 35.46 27.51
CA ALA A 443 -0.85 35.42 26.29
C ALA A 443 -0.80 34.01 25.68
N LEU A 444 -1.92 33.54 25.09
CA LEU A 444 -2.00 32.20 24.52
C LEU A 444 -0.98 31.99 23.40
N SER A 445 -0.75 33.00 22.53
CA SER A 445 0.28 32.94 21.48
C SER A 445 1.69 32.75 22.05
N LYS A 446 2.05 33.51 23.11
CA LYS A 446 3.33 33.36 23.78
C LYS A 446 3.45 31.99 24.46
N ALA A 447 2.40 31.54 25.12
CA ALA A 447 2.36 30.22 25.75
C ALA A 447 2.56 29.07 24.72
N LEU A 448 2.03 29.21 23.51
CA LEU A 448 2.25 28.26 22.44
C LEU A 448 3.70 28.29 21.94
N ALA A 449 4.25 29.47 21.73
CA ALA A 449 5.64 29.68 21.29
C ALA A 449 6.65 29.04 22.26
N GLU A 450 6.44 29.25 23.54
CA GLU A 450 7.27 28.72 24.65
C GLU A 450 6.88 27.28 25.04
N SER A 451 5.82 26.72 24.45
CA SER A 451 5.29 25.40 24.79
C SER A 451 4.89 25.21 26.25
N ASN A 452 4.33 26.23 26.90
CA ASN A 452 4.03 26.28 28.31
C ASN A 452 2.95 25.29 28.75
N ASN A 453 3.33 24.22 29.46
CA ASN A 453 2.40 23.16 29.92
C ASN A 453 1.37 23.69 30.91
N CYS A 454 1.79 24.55 31.85
CA CYS A 454 0.93 25.08 32.92
C CYS A 454 -0.26 25.88 32.34
N VAL A 455 0.02 26.70 31.32
CA VAL A 455 -0.99 27.49 30.63
C VAL A 455 -1.97 26.60 29.88
N PHE A 456 -1.49 25.65 29.13
CA PHE A 456 -2.35 24.81 28.30
C PHE A 456 -3.22 23.83 29.10
N MET A 457 -2.71 23.29 30.21
CA MET A 457 -3.54 22.48 31.12
C MET A 457 -4.65 23.30 31.75
N ARG A 458 -4.39 24.56 32.17
CA ARG A 458 -5.43 25.47 32.68
C ARG A 458 -6.41 25.86 31.58
N LEU A 459 -5.92 26.12 30.37
CA LEU A 459 -6.74 26.47 29.24
C LEU A 459 -7.71 25.34 28.91
N GLN A 460 -7.23 24.08 28.85
CA GLN A 460 -8.10 22.92 28.69
C GLN A 460 -9.15 22.83 29.80
N GLY A 461 -8.75 23.07 31.07
CA GLY A 461 -9.70 23.10 32.18
C GLY A 461 -10.75 24.21 32.07
N ALA A 462 -10.37 25.37 31.50
CA ALA A 462 -11.28 26.50 31.33
C ALA A 462 -12.30 26.30 30.21
N ILE A 463 -11.88 25.68 29.10
CA ILE A 463 -12.75 25.43 27.95
C ILE A 463 -13.49 24.08 27.99
N GLY A 464 -12.98 23.13 28.75
CA GLY A 464 -13.49 21.76 28.86
C GLY A 464 -12.83 20.77 27.91
N PHE A 465 -12.57 19.57 28.40
CA PHE A 465 -11.94 18.46 27.66
C PHE A 465 -12.69 18.12 26.38
N GLU A 466 -14.02 17.98 26.45
CA GLU A 466 -14.84 17.57 25.30
C GLU A 466 -14.75 18.54 24.12
N LYS A 467 -14.63 19.83 24.36
CA LYS A 467 -14.45 20.81 23.27
C LYS A 467 -13.10 20.63 22.57
N VAL A 468 -12.04 20.34 23.33
CA VAL A 468 -10.71 20.05 22.75
C VAL A 468 -10.75 18.79 21.92
N LYS A 469 -11.39 17.72 22.44
CA LYS A 469 -11.61 16.46 21.72
C LYS A 469 -12.37 16.68 20.40
N GLN A 470 -13.50 17.40 20.48
CA GLN A 470 -14.33 17.72 19.30
C GLN A 470 -13.56 18.54 18.25
N THR A 471 -12.76 19.51 18.68
CA THR A 471 -11.93 20.31 17.77
C THR A 471 -10.88 19.45 17.09
N ALA A 472 -10.21 18.54 17.83
CA ALA A 472 -9.24 17.60 17.24
C ALA A 472 -9.92 16.65 16.24
N ALA A 473 -11.12 16.15 16.54
CA ALA A 473 -11.90 15.31 15.63
C ALA A 473 -12.30 16.06 14.33
N LYS A 474 -12.78 17.31 14.44
CA LYS A 474 -13.10 18.15 13.26
C LYS A 474 -11.89 18.30 12.34
N LEU A 475 -10.68 18.41 12.91
CA LEU A 475 -9.43 18.58 12.17
C LEU A 475 -8.90 17.28 11.57
N GLY A 476 -9.49 16.12 11.86
CA GLY A 476 -9.18 14.85 11.23
C GLY A 476 -8.63 13.75 12.13
N LEU A 477 -8.42 14.02 13.43
CA LEU A 477 -8.03 12.95 14.34
C LEU A 477 -9.22 12.03 14.62
N THR A 478 -9.03 10.71 14.41
CA THR A 478 -10.11 9.73 14.56
C THR A 478 -10.52 9.52 16.02
N GLU A 479 -11.73 9.04 16.28
CA GLU A 479 -12.21 8.75 17.62
C GLU A 479 -11.33 7.72 18.35
N SER A 480 -10.78 6.74 17.65
CA SER A 480 -9.85 5.75 18.23
C SER A 480 -8.58 6.38 18.80
N ILE A 481 -8.13 7.50 18.20
CA ILE A 481 -7.00 8.31 18.71
C ILE A 481 -7.43 9.14 19.92
N LEU A 482 -8.70 9.56 19.93
CA LEU A 482 -9.24 10.53 20.88
C LEU A 482 -10.02 9.88 22.03
N ASP A 483 -10.21 8.56 22.02
CA ASP A 483 -10.93 7.87 23.08
C ASP A 483 -10.04 7.62 24.30
N PRO A 484 -10.27 8.30 25.42
CA PRO A 484 -9.48 8.14 26.63
C PRO A 484 -9.88 6.87 27.40
N LEU A 485 -9.91 5.70 26.77
CA LEU A 485 -10.09 4.41 27.46
C LEU A 485 -9.10 4.21 28.62
N ARG A 486 -8.10 5.10 28.73
CA ARG A 486 -7.03 5.09 29.73
C ARG A 486 -7.19 6.14 30.84
N GLY A 487 -8.28 6.90 30.86
CA GLY A 487 -8.72 7.64 32.05
C GLY A 487 -8.01 8.95 32.38
N GLN A 488 -7.34 9.63 31.41
CA GLN A 488 -6.49 10.78 31.73
C GLN A 488 -6.79 12.06 30.95
N ALA A 489 -8.02 12.50 31.02
CA ALA A 489 -8.45 13.77 30.42
C ALA A 489 -7.55 14.98 30.82
N ALA A 490 -6.90 14.91 31.97
CA ALA A 490 -6.16 16.04 32.53
C ALA A 490 -4.94 16.49 31.73
N CYS A 491 -4.18 15.58 31.16
CA CYS A 491 -2.96 15.89 30.39
C CYS A 491 -3.13 15.72 28.87
N PHE A 492 -4.35 15.58 28.40
CA PHE A 492 -4.68 15.39 26.99
C PHE A 492 -4.11 16.50 26.09
N THR A 493 -4.21 17.77 26.52
CA THR A 493 -3.64 18.93 25.80
C THR A 493 -2.12 18.89 25.63
N ILE A 494 -1.41 18.09 26.44
CA ILE A 494 0.04 17.87 26.29
C ILE A 494 0.36 16.48 25.74
N GLY A 495 -0.64 15.78 25.18
CA GLY A 495 -0.49 14.57 24.39
C GLY A 495 -0.33 13.28 25.18
N CYS A 496 -0.61 13.23 26.50
CA CYS A 496 -0.39 12.04 27.32
C CYS A 496 -1.14 10.81 26.82
N ASP A 497 -2.39 10.96 26.39
CA ASP A 497 -3.25 9.88 25.92
C ASP A 497 -3.67 10.05 24.44
N ALA A 498 -3.19 11.10 23.77
CA ALA A 498 -3.38 11.29 22.35
C ALA A 498 -2.30 10.52 21.57
N LEU A 499 -2.57 9.24 21.30
CA LEU A 499 -1.68 8.39 20.50
C LEU A 499 -1.97 8.64 19.03
N VAL A 500 -1.12 9.43 18.38
CA VAL A 500 -1.28 9.89 16.99
C VAL A 500 -0.31 9.22 16.05
N ARG A 501 -0.65 9.22 14.77
CA ARG A 501 0.25 8.75 13.71
C ARG A 501 0.78 9.95 12.92
N PRO A 502 1.98 9.88 12.34
CA PRO A 502 2.52 10.96 11.50
C PRO A 502 1.56 11.43 10.41
N ILE A 503 0.85 10.52 9.75
CA ILE A 503 -0.11 10.87 8.71
C ILE A 503 -1.31 11.66 9.27
N ASP A 504 -1.83 11.28 10.44
CA ASP A 504 -2.97 11.99 11.07
C ASP A 504 -2.58 13.41 11.47
N MET A 505 -1.34 13.59 11.94
CA MET A 505 -0.83 14.89 12.32
C MET A 505 -0.56 15.79 11.10
N ALA A 506 -0.10 15.21 9.99
CA ALA A 506 0.06 15.93 8.73
C ALA A 506 -1.31 16.39 8.20
N ASP A 507 -2.32 15.50 8.18
CA ASP A 507 -3.70 15.80 7.75
C ASP A 507 -4.32 16.92 8.59
N ALA A 508 -4.25 16.79 9.93
CA ALA A 508 -4.85 17.77 10.84
C ALA A 508 -4.19 19.15 10.74
N TYR A 509 -2.86 19.21 10.58
CA TYR A 509 -2.15 20.48 10.42
C TYR A 509 -2.34 21.09 9.03
N ALA A 510 -2.49 20.26 7.98
CA ALA A 510 -2.87 20.74 6.66
C ALA A 510 -4.22 21.45 6.70
N THR A 511 -5.19 20.91 7.42
CA THR A 511 -6.49 21.56 7.64
C THR A 511 -6.34 22.95 8.28
N ILE A 512 -5.41 23.13 9.24
CA ILE A 512 -5.12 24.44 9.83
C ILE A 512 -4.49 25.37 8.78
N GLY A 513 -3.50 24.86 8.03
CA GLY A 513 -2.78 25.60 6.99
C GLY A 513 -3.66 26.00 5.78
N ASN A 514 -4.74 25.25 5.53
CA ASN A 514 -5.73 25.47 4.48
C ASN A 514 -6.94 26.30 4.95
N ASP A 515 -6.72 27.29 5.82
CA ASP A 515 -7.78 28.17 6.33
C ASP A 515 -8.95 27.42 6.98
N GLY A 516 -8.71 26.22 7.52
CA GLY A 516 -9.71 25.39 8.16
C GLY A 516 -10.61 24.61 7.22
N LYS A 517 -10.27 24.52 5.94
CA LYS A 517 -10.87 23.57 4.98
C LYS A 517 -10.18 22.23 5.08
N ARG A 518 -10.96 21.16 5.22
CA ARG A 518 -10.41 19.82 5.38
C ARG A 518 -10.44 19.03 4.08
N ASN A 519 -9.28 18.60 3.64
CA ASN A 519 -9.06 17.64 2.57
C ASN A 519 -8.26 16.46 3.13
N PRO A 520 -8.89 15.29 3.35
CA PRO A 520 -8.21 14.14 3.94
C PRO A 520 -6.96 13.71 3.19
N ALA A 521 -5.96 13.26 3.94
CA ALA A 521 -4.76 12.70 3.34
C ALA A 521 -5.09 11.47 2.48
N HIS A 522 -4.61 11.44 1.23
CA HIS A 522 -4.87 10.39 0.26
C HIS A 522 -3.67 10.18 -0.67
N PHE A 523 -3.52 8.94 -1.18
CA PHE A 523 -2.43 8.55 -2.07
C PHE A 523 -2.83 8.51 -3.55
N ILE A 524 -4.13 8.58 -3.85
CA ILE A 524 -4.67 8.38 -5.19
C ILE A 524 -5.39 9.64 -5.64
N SER A 525 -4.92 10.22 -6.77
CA SER A 525 -5.60 11.35 -7.40
C SER A 525 -6.62 10.90 -8.45
N LYS A 526 -6.35 9.78 -9.18
CA LYS A 526 -7.23 9.28 -10.25
C LYS A 526 -7.07 7.79 -10.46
N VAL A 527 -8.16 7.11 -10.83
CA VAL A 527 -8.15 5.72 -11.29
C VAL A 527 -8.92 5.61 -12.59
N GLU A 528 -8.29 5.01 -13.59
CA GLU A 528 -8.87 4.69 -14.89
C GLU A 528 -8.90 3.17 -15.08
N ASP A 529 -9.93 2.65 -15.78
CA ASP A 529 -9.95 1.26 -16.21
C ASP A 529 -8.98 1.02 -17.39
N ARG A 530 -8.85 -0.24 -17.83
CA ARG A 530 -8.00 -0.61 -18.96
C ARG A 530 -8.36 0.07 -20.29
N ASN A 531 -9.56 0.60 -20.40
CA ASN A 531 -10.06 1.28 -21.62
C ASN A 531 -9.89 2.80 -21.52
N GLY A 532 -9.34 3.31 -20.42
CA GLY A 532 -9.17 4.73 -20.14
C GLY A 532 -10.44 5.41 -19.58
N THR A 533 -11.45 4.62 -19.17
CA THR A 533 -12.64 5.17 -18.51
C THR A 533 -12.27 5.58 -17.10
N VAL A 534 -12.55 6.82 -16.72
CA VAL A 534 -12.31 7.32 -15.36
C VAL A 534 -13.31 6.66 -14.39
N LEU A 535 -12.79 5.88 -13.45
CA LEU A 535 -13.55 5.25 -12.37
C LEU A 535 -13.62 6.14 -11.14
N TYR A 536 -12.55 6.87 -10.88
CA TYR A 536 -12.41 7.78 -9.75
C TYR A 536 -11.48 8.94 -10.11
N GLU A 537 -11.82 10.13 -9.63
CA GLU A 537 -10.96 11.31 -9.66
C GLU A 537 -11.21 12.11 -8.39
N TYR A 538 -10.16 12.32 -7.61
CA TYR A 538 -10.25 13.06 -6.37
C TYR A 538 -10.69 14.49 -6.64
N GLN A 539 -11.66 14.94 -5.86
CA GLN A 539 -12.12 16.33 -5.87
C GLN A 539 -11.87 16.94 -4.50
N PRO A 540 -11.07 18.01 -4.40
CA PRO A 540 -10.88 18.69 -3.12
C PRO A 540 -12.22 19.10 -2.52
N SER A 541 -12.37 18.87 -1.23
CA SER A 541 -13.57 19.24 -0.48
C SER A 541 -13.55 20.72 -0.13
N ASP A 542 -14.68 21.39 -0.28
CA ASP A 542 -14.87 22.76 0.25
C ASP A 542 -15.38 22.75 1.71
N GLN A 543 -15.28 21.61 2.40
CA GLN A 543 -15.79 21.48 3.75
C GLN A 543 -15.01 22.35 4.74
N GLN A 544 -15.62 23.44 5.18
CA GLN A 544 -15.10 24.31 6.23
C GLN A 544 -15.38 23.69 7.61
N VAL A 545 -14.34 23.16 8.29
CA VAL A 545 -14.47 22.48 9.58
C VAL A 545 -14.19 23.41 10.78
N ILE A 546 -13.35 24.43 10.58
CA ILE A 546 -13.16 25.55 11.50
C ILE A 546 -13.19 26.86 10.71
N ALA A 547 -13.66 27.96 11.32
CA ALA A 547 -13.75 29.23 10.63
C ALA A 547 -12.36 29.74 10.15
N PRO A 548 -12.25 30.38 8.98
CA PRO A 548 -10.96 30.84 8.44
C PRO A 548 -10.19 31.73 9.40
N ASP A 549 -10.84 32.64 10.10
CA ASP A 549 -10.16 33.51 11.07
C ASP A 549 -9.61 32.75 12.28
N VAL A 550 -10.28 31.67 12.72
CA VAL A 550 -9.78 30.78 13.77
C VAL A 550 -8.49 30.10 13.33
N ALA A 551 -8.48 29.54 12.11
CA ALA A 551 -7.30 28.90 11.51
C ALA A 551 -6.12 29.89 11.36
N ARG A 552 -6.39 31.12 10.87
CA ARG A 552 -5.39 32.18 10.70
C ARG A 552 -4.79 32.67 12.00
N GLN A 553 -5.62 32.83 13.05
CA GLN A 553 -5.13 33.15 14.40
C GLN A 553 -4.23 32.04 14.94
N ALA A 554 -4.62 30.76 14.79
CA ALA A 554 -3.82 29.63 15.20
C ALA A 554 -2.49 29.57 14.41
N THR A 555 -2.54 29.75 13.07
CA THR A 555 -1.36 29.82 12.20
C THR A 555 -0.40 30.95 12.64
N SER A 556 -0.90 32.15 12.93
CA SER A 556 -0.08 33.27 13.41
C SER A 556 0.61 32.93 14.74
N ALA A 557 -0.08 32.26 15.68
CA ALA A 557 0.55 31.80 16.91
C ALA A 557 1.58 30.70 16.65
N MET A 558 1.34 29.79 15.69
CA MET A 558 2.26 28.71 15.31
C MET A 558 3.49 29.24 14.57
N GLN A 559 3.41 30.35 13.81
CA GLN A 559 4.56 31.04 13.24
C GLN A 559 5.51 31.53 14.34
N SER A 560 4.99 31.99 15.49
CA SER A 560 5.82 32.45 16.59
C SER A 560 6.62 31.34 17.27
N VAL A 561 6.21 30.06 17.13
CA VAL A 561 6.98 28.89 17.58
C VAL A 561 8.31 28.79 16.82
N ILE A 562 8.30 29.10 15.52
CA ILE A 562 9.48 29.08 14.64
C ILE A 562 10.30 30.36 14.79
N THR A 563 9.66 31.55 14.75
CA THR A 563 10.38 32.81 14.73
C THR A 563 11.06 33.18 16.07
N GLY A 564 10.48 32.77 17.18
CA GLY A 564 10.99 33.14 18.51
C GLY A 564 10.88 32.07 19.57
N GLY A 565 10.23 30.94 19.27
CA GLY A 565 9.88 29.88 20.22
C GLY A 565 10.81 28.68 20.21
N THR A 566 10.21 27.51 20.42
CA THR A 566 10.90 26.22 20.59
C THR A 566 11.42 25.60 19.30
N ALA A 567 11.00 26.07 18.12
CA ALA A 567 11.34 25.47 16.82
C ALA A 567 12.14 26.40 15.90
N ARG A 568 13.09 27.18 16.43
CA ARG A 568 13.92 28.07 15.59
C ARG A 568 14.70 27.33 14.51
N ALA A 569 15.03 26.07 14.74
CA ALA A 569 15.72 25.23 13.77
C ALA A 569 14.88 24.93 12.52
N ALA A 570 13.54 25.06 12.58
CA ALA A 570 12.64 24.88 11.45
C ALA A 570 12.49 26.14 10.56
N SER A 571 13.25 27.22 10.81
CA SER A 571 13.11 28.47 10.04
C SER A 571 13.52 28.29 8.58
N LEU A 572 12.65 28.60 7.64
CA LEU A 572 12.91 28.60 6.19
C LEU A 572 13.35 29.98 5.66
N GLY A 573 13.90 30.81 6.51
CA GLY A 573 14.39 32.14 6.16
C GLY A 573 13.24 33.09 5.78
N LYS A 574 13.16 33.48 4.50
CA LYS A 574 12.12 34.38 3.98
C LYS A 574 10.77 33.69 3.73
N ARG A 575 10.74 32.37 3.67
CA ARG A 575 9.50 31.60 3.43
C ARG A 575 8.75 31.46 4.75
N PRO A 576 7.52 31.95 4.86
CA PRO A 576 6.71 31.78 6.06
C PRO A 576 6.45 30.31 6.36
N ALA A 577 6.63 29.94 7.60
CA ALA A 577 6.31 28.61 8.08
C ALA A 577 5.69 28.68 9.49
N ALA A 578 4.77 27.78 9.76
CA ALA A 578 4.09 27.64 11.03
C ALA A 578 4.22 26.18 11.52
N GLY A 579 4.28 25.96 12.84
CA GLY A 579 4.41 24.58 13.33
C GLY A 579 4.44 24.46 14.83
N LYS A 580 4.59 23.23 15.32
CA LYS A 580 4.68 22.95 16.74
C LYS A 580 5.59 21.76 17.04
N THR A 581 6.43 21.90 18.05
CA THR A 581 7.26 20.83 18.61
C THR A 581 6.45 19.95 19.53
N GLY A 582 6.74 18.65 19.53
CA GLY A 582 6.29 17.67 20.52
C GLY A 582 7.50 16.98 21.14
N THR A 583 7.42 16.69 22.41
CA THR A 583 8.41 15.89 23.15
C THR A 583 7.64 15.15 24.23
N THR A 584 7.80 13.83 24.26
CA THR A 584 7.25 12.98 25.31
C THR A 584 8.38 12.54 26.21
N GLU A 585 8.22 12.78 27.50
CA GLU A 585 9.16 12.46 28.55
C GLU A 585 8.63 11.27 29.35
N VAL A 586 9.50 10.30 29.62
CA VAL A 586 9.26 9.22 30.58
C VAL A 586 9.98 9.50 31.88
N ALA A 587 9.90 8.58 32.85
CA ALA A 587 10.57 8.74 34.13
C ALA A 587 12.08 9.10 33.96
N GLU A 588 12.61 9.95 34.83
CA GLU A 588 14.03 10.33 34.88
C GLU A 588 14.51 11.30 33.78
N GLY A 589 13.62 12.04 33.14
CA GLY A 589 14.01 13.08 32.17
C GLY A 589 14.48 12.58 30.81
N ALA A 590 14.20 11.30 30.47
CA ALA A 590 14.49 10.74 29.18
C ALA A 590 13.29 10.93 28.21
N ASN A 591 13.55 11.41 27.00
CA ASN A 591 12.54 11.60 25.98
C ASN A 591 12.37 10.34 25.13
N THR A 592 11.14 9.96 24.77
CA THR A 592 10.83 8.78 23.91
C THR A 592 10.41 9.15 22.53
N ASP A 593 9.61 10.21 22.38
CA ASP A 593 9.04 10.64 21.12
C ASP A 593 9.34 12.12 20.88
N LEU A 594 9.94 12.39 19.73
CA LEU A 594 10.30 13.74 19.31
C LEU A 594 9.49 14.08 18.06
N TRP A 595 8.71 15.15 18.15
CA TRP A 595 7.87 15.60 17.06
C TRP A 595 8.21 16.99 16.59
N PHE A 596 8.10 17.21 15.32
CA PHE A 596 7.83 18.51 14.75
C PHE A 596 6.80 18.38 13.61
N VAL A 597 5.70 19.08 13.73
CA VAL A 597 4.69 19.18 12.68
C VAL A 597 4.62 20.62 12.26
N GLY A 598 4.88 20.87 10.98
CA GLY A 598 4.95 22.22 10.46
C GLY A 598 4.45 22.30 9.03
N PHE A 599 4.05 23.50 8.62
CA PHE A 599 3.48 23.73 7.31
C PHE A 599 3.86 25.11 6.75
N THR A 600 3.81 25.17 5.43
CA THR A 600 3.74 26.39 4.59
C THR A 600 2.36 26.41 3.92
N PRO A 601 1.99 27.47 3.18
CA PRO A 601 0.77 27.42 2.39
C PRO A 601 0.72 26.30 1.33
N GLN A 602 1.89 25.73 0.96
CA GLN A 602 2.02 24.74 -0.11
C GLN A 602 2.13 23.30 0.40
N ALA A 603 2.85 23.07 1.51
CA ALA A 603 3.12 21.72 2.02
C ALA A 603 3.08 21.66 3.54
N THR A 604 2.54 20.57 4.05
CA THR A 604 2.49 20.24 5.47
C THR A 604 3.25 18.94 5.72
N THR A 605 4.22 18.97 6.66
CA THR A 605 5.04 17.81 6.97
C THR A 605 5.03 17.52 8.46
N ALA A 606 4.74 16.26 8.81
CA ALA A 606 4.91 15.72 10.16
C ALA A 606 6.18 14.88 10.22
N VAL A 607 7.05 15.16 11.18
CA VAL A 607 8.26 14.39 11.47
C VAL A 607 8.17 13.84 12.89
N TRP A 608 8.37 12.53 13.02
CA TRP A 608 8.53 11.82 14.27
C TRP A 608 9.90 11.15 14.33
N ILE A 609 10.56 11.18 15.50
CA ILE A 609 11.80 10.46 15.79
C ILE A 609 11.63 9.71 17.12
N GLY A 610 11.89 8.42 17.11
CA GLY A 610 11.77 7.57 18.30
C GLY A 610 12.25 6.15 18.06
N ASN A 611 12.16 5.31 19.09
CA ASN A 611 12.36 3.86 18.94
C ASN A 611 11.02 3.21 18.55
N PRO A 612 10.87 2.64 17.34
CA PRO A 612 9.61 2.02 16.91
C PRO A 612 9.24 0.77 17.71
N LEU A 613 10.22 0.13 18.34
CA LEU A 613 10.01 -1.10 19.11
C LEU A 613 9.67 -0.82 20.59
N SER A 614 9.80 0.43 21.06
CA SER A 614 9.57 0.77 22.47
C SER A 614 9.01 2.19 22.60
N SER A 615 7.94 2.32 23.37
CA SER A 615 7.38 3.61 23.78
C SER A 615 7.89 4.07 25.15
N THR A 616 8.73 3.26 25.81
CA THR A 616 9.21 3.51 27.18
C THR A 616 10.73 3.62 27.28
N GLU A 617 11.46 3.17 26.26
CA GLU A 617 12.92 3.32 26.20
C GLU A 617 13.25 4.77 25.83
N GLY A 618 13.88 5.48 26.79
CA GLY A 618 14.28 6.86 26.61
C GLY A 618 15.48 7.00 25.66
N LEU A 619 15.43 8.02 24.80
CA LEU A 619 16.54 8.41 23.95
C LEU A 619 17.68 9.01 24.80
N ARG A 620 18.91 8.55 24.56
CA ARG A 620 20.11 8.98 25.28
C ARG A 620 20.77 10.18 24.60
N GLY A 621 21.28 11.11 25.38
CA GLY A 621 22.03 12.27 24.92
C GLY A 621 21.51 13.57 25.52
N GLY A 622 22.41 14.54 25.72
CA GLY A 622 22.02 15.85 26.22
C GLY A 622 21.22 16.64 25.20
N ASN A 623 20.14 17.29 25.63
CA ASN A 623 19.40 18.27 24.82
C ASN A 623 18.61 17.72 23.60
N ILE A 624 18.19 16.45 23.66
CA ILE A 624 17.38 15.81 22.64
C ILE A 624 15.93 16.24 22.85
N GLN A 625 15.42 17.06 21.93
CA GLN A 625 14.04 17.60 21.95
C GLN A 625 13.50 17.72 20.52
N GLY A 626 12.18 17.69 20.36
CA GLY A 626 11.53 17.85 19.05
C GLY A 626 11.99 19.09 18.29
N GLY A 627 12.19 20.21 18.98
CA GLY A 627 12.64 21.47 18.38
C GLY A 627 14.11 21.51 17.93
N ARG A 628 14.92 20.51 18.31
CA ARG A 628 16.35 20.43 17.96
C ARG A 628 16.70 19.19 17.13
N SER A 629 15.78 18.26 17.04
CA SER A 629 15.96 17.02 16.27
C SER A 629 14.95 16.91 15.14
N ALA A 630 13.68 16.69 15.43
CA ALA A 630 12.64 16.57 14.38
C ALA A 630 12.47 17.86 13.56
N ALA A 631 12.65 19.04 14.18
CA ALA A 631 12.61 20.33 13.49
C ALA A 631 13.76 20.54 12.50
N VAL A 632 14.95 19.95 12.74
CA VAL A 632 16.07 19.96 11.80
C VAL A 632 15.76 19.11 10.59
N VAL A 633 15.32 17.87 10.77
CA VAL A 633 14.93 16.98 9.67
C VAL A 633 13.82 17.62 8.81
N TRP A 634 12.84 18.24 9.46
CA TRP A 634 11.78 18.98 8.77
C TRP A 634 12.33 20.15 7.94
N HIS A 635 13.25 20.93 8.52
CA HIS A 635 13.90 22.06 7.83
C HIS A 635 14.63 21.60 6.57
N ASP A 636 15.49 20.58 6.71
CA ASP A 636 16.36 20.12 5.62
C ASP A 636 15.55 19.58 4.45
N PHE A 637 14.48 18.85 4.74
CA PHE A 637 13.51 18.41 3.75
C PHE A 637 12.77 19.60 3.09
N MET A 638 12.08 20.41 3.90
CA MET A 638 11.22 21.49 3.37
C MET A 638 11.98 22.57 2.63
N ALA A 639 13.20 22.91 3.09
CA ALA A 639 14.06 23.86 2.40
C ALA A 639 14.47 23.35 1.01
N SER A 640 14.78 22.04 0.90
CA SER A 640 15.15 21.40 -0.37
C SER A 640 13.95 21.19 -1.29
N TYR A 641 12.83 20.74 -0.73
CA TYR A 641 11.60 20.46 -1.49
C TYR A 641 11.03 21.74 -2.11
N LEU A 642 10.94 22.81 -1.31
CA LEU A 642 10.36 24.08 -1.75
C LEU A 642 11.38 25.07 -2.35
N ALA A 643 12.63 24.67 -2.59
CA ALA A 643 13.69 25.57 -3.06
C ALA A 643 13.33 26.33 -4.35
N ASN A 644 12.64 25.66 -5.26
CA ASN A 644 12.24 26.20 -6.56
C ASN A 644 10.79 26.70 -6.61
N GLU A 645 10.05 26.55 -5.50
CA GLU A 645 8.66 26.98 -5.43
C GLU A 645 8.56 28.48 -5.09
N PRO A 646 7.57 29.19 -5.61
CA PRO A 646 7.30 30.57 -5.23
C PRO A 646 7.08 30.69 -3.71
N VAL A 647 7.52 31.79 -3.11
CA VAL A 647 7.22 32.08 -1.70
C VAL A 647 5.76 32.50 -1.61
N ALA A 648 4.97 31.70 -0.89
CA ALA A 648 3.56 31.99 -0.61
C ALA A 648 3.41 32.49 0.84
N GLU A 649 2.52 33.47 1.04
CA GLU A 649 2.23 34.07 2.33
C GLU A 649 0.96 33.45 2.95
N PHE A 650 0.93 33.34 4.28
CA PHE A 650 -0.30 32.98 4.97
C PHE A 650 -1.28 34.15 4.98
N PRO A 651 -2.58 33.92 4.80
CA PRO A 651 -3.58 34.95 4.99
C PRO A 651 -3.54 35.50 6.42
N ALA A 652 -3.57 36.83 6.54
CA ALA A 652 -3.57 37.46 7.84
C ALA A 652 -4.90 37.21 8.60
N PRO A 653 -4.90 37.01 9.92
CA PRO A 653 -6.12 37.00 10.72
C PRO A 653 -6.83 38.35 10.66
N ALA A 654 -8.14 38.35 10.88
CA ALA A 654 -8.91 39.58 11.00
C ALA A 654 -8.35 40.47 12.10
N LYS A 655 -8.49 41.79 11.96
CA LYS A 655 -8.05 42.73 13.00
C LYS A 655 -8.68 42.37 14.34
N SER A 656 -7.82 42.13 15.29
CA SER A 656 -8.03 41.57 16.62
C SER A 656 -9.35 41.93 17.28
N THR A 657 -10.14 40.91 17.66
CA THR A 657 -11.10 40.96 18.75
C THR A 657 -10.40 41.28 20.06
N LYS A 658 -11.07 41.99 20.96
CA LYS A 658 -10.50 42.44 22.24
C LYS A 658 -10.00 41.26 23.06
N ALA A 659 -8.71 41.28 23.44
CA ALA A 659 -8.11 40.30 24.32
C ALA A 659 -8.90 40.14 25.62
N GLN A 660 -9.05 38.92 26.11
CA GLN A 660 -9.78 38.61 27.34
C GLN A 660 -8.84 37.99 28.35
N ALA A 661 -9.04 38.30 29.62
CA ALA A 661 -8.45 37.55 30.73
C ALA A 661 -9.32 36.33 30.97
N ILE A 662 -8.77 35.16 30.71
CA ILE A 662 -9.47 33.88 30.93
C ILE A 662 -9.42 33.60 32.44
N THR A 663 -10.61 33.42 33.04
CA THR A 663 -10.70 33.07 34.45
C THR A 663 -10.05 31.70 34.68
N ASP A 664 -9.01 31.66 35.53
CA ASP A 664 -8.43 30.41 35.95
C ASP A 664 -9.51 29.58 36.69
N PRO A 665 -9.96 28.44 36.14
CA PRO A 665 -11.06 27.66 36.72
C PRO A 665 -10.70 27.12 38.12
N TRP A 666 -9.44 27.23 38.49
CA TRP A 666 -8.87 26.67 39.72
C TRP A 666 -8.49 27.71 40.76
N VAL A 667 -8.64 28.97 40.43
CA VAL A 667 -8.69 30.02 41.45
C VAL A 667 -10.10 30.00 42.01
N THR A 668 -10.34 29.25 43.10
CA THR A 668 -11.50 29.47 43.94
C THR A 668 -11.60 30.98 44.18
N LYS A 669 -12.77 31.58 43.98
CA LYS A 669 -13.08 32.91 44.45
C LYS A 669 -12.83 32.90 45.96
N GLY A 670 -11.54 33.07 46.29
CA GLY A 670 -11.08 33.12 47.69
C GLY A 670 -11.64 34.36 48.28
N THR A 671 -12.35 34.21 49.35
CA THR A 671 -12.36 35.13 50.50
C THR A 671 -11.46 36.32 50.26
N THR A 672 -12.05 37.43 49.91
CA THR A 672 -11.48 38.76 50.13
C THR A 672 -10.89 38.75 51.55
N SER A 673 -9.59 38.85 51.66
CA SER A 673 -8.86 39.09 52.86
C SER A 673 -9.35 40.43 53.41
N ALA A 674 -10.30 40.41 54.34
CA ALA A 674 -10.61 41.55 55.17
C ALA A 674 -9.40 41.82 56.07
N LYS A 675 -8.86 43.01 55.95
CA LYS A 675 -7.85 43.59 56.81
C LYS A 675 -8.27 43.47 58.30
N PRO A 676 -7.43 43.09 59.24
CA PRO A 676 -7.85 43.03 60.67
C PRO A 676 -8.09 44.44 61.18
N GLY A 677 -9.35 44.79 61.40
CA GLY A 677 -9.72 45.96 62.24
C GLY A 677 -9.94 45.51 63.64
N SER A 678 -9.37 46.28 64.56
CA SER A 678 -9.31 46.17 66.01
C SER A 678 -10.67 46.02 66.67
N GLY A 679 -10.74 45.10 67.59
CA GLY A 679 -11.42 45.12 68.90
C GLY A 679 -12.90 45.42 69.02
N THR A 680 -13.67 44.51 69.54
CA THR A 680 -14.37 44.66 70.87
C THR A 680 -15.13 43.38 71.23
N THR A 681 -15.07 43.10 72.52
CA THR A 681 -15.57 42.03 73.34
C THR A 681 -17.09 41.77 73.32
N ALA A 682 -17.41 40.55 73.74
CA ALA A 682 -18.63 40.04 74.38
C ALA A 682 -19.85 39.76 73.46
N THR A 683 -20.53 38.67 73.50
CA THR A 683 -21.12 37.90 74.60
C THR A 683 -21.76 36.61 74.04
N ARG A 684 -21.61 35.51 74.78
CA ARG A 684 -22.33 34.24 74.55
C ARG A 684 -23.70 34.32 75.20
N PRO A 685 -24.76 33.73 74.59
CA PRO A 685 -25.51 32.73 75.35
C PRO A 685 -25.93 31.51 74.45
N ARG A 686 -25.59 30.37 74.99
CA ARG A 686 -26.37 29.25 75.57
C ARG A 686 -27.52 28.65 74.80
N THR A 687 -27.25 27.40 74.43
CA THR A 687 -28.11 26.20 74.26
C THR A 687 -29.63 26.32 74.40
N THR A 688 -30.32 25.71 73.44
CA THR A 688 -31.39 24.73 73.72
C THR A 688 -31.59 23.78 72.53
N THR A 689 -31.49 22.49 72.82
CA THR A 689 -32.07 21.38 72.08
C THR A 689 -33.50 21.19 72.63
N PRO A 690 -34.48 20.77 71.85
CA PRO A 690 -34.92 19.40 71.81
C PRO A 690 -35.41 19.03 70.40
N GLY A 691 -35.58 17.84 70.00
CA GLY A 691 -35.86 16.55 70.49
C GLY A 691 -36.30 15.66 69.27
N ALA A 692 -36.06 14.42 69.40
CA ALA A 692 -36.25 13.35 68.45
C ALA A 692 -37.72 13.15 67.95
N THR A 693 -37.83 12.67 66.74
CA THR A 693 -38.75 11.53 66.40
C THR A 693 -38.37 10.90 65.05
N THR A 694 -37.98 9.66 65.12
CA THR A 694 -38.09 8.67 64.04
C THR A 694 -39.50 8.07 64.05
N PRO A 695 -40.04 7.64 62.94
CA PRO A 695 -40.02 6.25 62.48
C PRO A 695 -39.92 6.15 60.96
N GLY A 696 -39.44 5.12 60.32
CA GLY A 696 -39.47 3.71 60.43
C GLY A 696 -39.68 3.11 59.04
N ALA A 697 -38.75 2.24 58.67
CA ALA A 697 -38.90 1.08 57.79
C ALA A 697 -39.70 1.14 56.47
N THR A 698 -39.12 0.76 55.38
CA THR A 698 -39.19 -0.59 54.81
C THR A 698 -38.48 -0.68 53.47
N THR A 699 -37.57 -1.62 53.40
CA THR A 699 -37.05 -2.22 52.13
C THR A 699 -38.11 -3.12 51.51
N PRO A 700 -38.08 -3.36 50.20
CA PRO A 700 -37.95 -4.74 49.77
C PRO A 700 -36.92 -4.94 48.64
N ARG A 701 -36.18 -6.03 48.82
CA ARG A 701 -35.33 -6.71 47.89
C ARG A 701 -36.18 -7.52 46.88
N PRO A 702 -35.89 -7.58 45.59
CA PRO A 702 -36.43 -8.65 44.74
C PRO A 702 -35.41 -9.78 44.56
N THR A 703 -35.98 -10.91 44.63
CA THR A 703 -35.53 -12.28 44.50
C THR A 703 -35.13 -12.67 43.11
N THR A 704 -34.09 -13.51 43.05
CA THR A 704 -33.74 -14.37 41.90
C THR A 704 -34.67 -15.58 41.80
N PRO A 705 -34.87 -16.16 40.64
CA PRO A 705 -34.76 -17.59 40.44
C PRO A 705 -33.81 -17.91 39.27
N GLY A 706 -33.05 -18.94 39.17
CA GLY A 706 -33.11 -20.30 39.66
C GLY A 706 -32.41 -21.14 38.61
N ALA A 707 -31.52 -21.99 39.03
CA ALA A 707 -30.58 -22.84 38.28
C ALA A 707 -31.25 -24.00 37.48
N ALA A 708 -30.54 -24.43 36.43
CA ALA A 708 -30.45 -25.84 36.02
C ALA A 708 -29.16 -26.05 35.24
N THR A 709 -28.16 -26.62 35.79
CA THR A 709 -27.68 -28.01 35.86
C THR A 709 -27.22 -28.62 34.55
N GLY A 710 -26.00 -29.04 34.55
CA GLY A 710 -25.49 -30.27 33.92
C GLY A 710 -24.33 -30.01 32.99
N THR A 711 -23.22 -30.48 33.04
CA THR A 711 -22.44 -31.56 33.66
C THR A 711 -21.05 -31.52 33.03
N THR A 712 -20.04 -31.49 33.84
CA THR A 712 -18.66 -31.85 33.48
C THR A 712 -18.55 -33.36 33.32
N PRO A 713 -17.55 -33.90 32.63
CA PRO A 713 -16.62 -34.71 33.36
C PRO A 713 -15.14 -34.39 33.18
N SER A 714 -14.51 -34.62 34.25
CA SER A 714 -13.12 -34.61 34.66
C SER A 714 -12.35 -35.82 34.15
N SER A 715 -11.03 -35.68 34.30
CA SER A 715 -9.97 -36.71 34.43
C SER A 715 -9.21 -37.04 33.15
N GLY A 716 -7.93 -37.20 33.13
CA GLY A 716 -7.02 -37.54 34.19
C GLY A 716 -5.54 -37.41 33.79
N ASN A 717 -4.78 -37.37 34.81
CA ASN A 717 -3.34 -37.42 34.94
C ASN A 717 -2.64 -38.55 34.17
N GLY A 718 -1.40 -38.32 33.76
CA GLY A 718 -0.46 -39.36 33.33
C GLY A 718 0.96 -38.84 33.25
N SER A 719 1.65 -38.84 34.39
CA SER A 719 3.10 -38.68 34.54
C SER A 719 3.87 -39.85 33.91
N GLY A 720 5.03 -39.55 33.32
CA GLY A 720 5.98 -40.56 32.85
C GLY A 720 7.37 -39.99 32.65
N GLN A 721 8.22 -40.14 33.64
CA GLN A 721 9.66 -39.95 33.62
C GLN A 721 10.33 -41.00 32.71
N GLY A 722 11.44 -40.63 32.09
CA GLY A 722 12.35 -41.57 31.46
C GLY A 722 13.71 -40.94 31.18
N GLN A 723 14.67 -41.23 32.04
CA GLN A 723 16.10 -40.91 31.99
C GLN A 723 16.86 -41.76 30.96
N GLY A 724 18.02 -41.24 30.55
CA GLY A 724 19.17 -41.98 29.99
C GLY A 724 19.79 -41.17 28.86
N GLY A 725 20.96 -40.65 28.86
CA GLY A 725 22.25 -41.14 29.36
C GLY A 725 23.12 -41.50 28.15
N GLY A 726 24.24 -40.80 27.93
CA GLY A 726 25.21 -41.23 26.91
C GLY A 726 26.24 -40.15 26.49
N GLN A 727 27.38 -40.23 27.12
CA GLN A 727 28.63 -39.47 26.91
C GLN A 727 29.37 -39.81 25.60
N GLY A 728 30.27 -38.95 25.22
CA GLY A 728 31.47 -39.19 24.39
C GLY A 728 31.70 -38.03 23.40
N GLY A 729 32.66 -37.18 23.45
CA GLY A 729 34.06 -37.29 23.77
C GLY A 729 34.86 -37.23 22.46
N GLY A 730 35.60 -36.11 22.21
CA GLY A 730 36.51 -36.10 21.07
C GLY A 730 37.07 -34.72 20.74
N GLN A 731 38.20 -34.36 21.34
CA GLN A 731 39.10 -33.26 21.03
C GLN A 731 39.74 -33.41 19.64
N GLY A 732 40.07 -32.33 18.99
CA GLY A 732 40.99 -32.28 17.85
C GLY A 732 41.36 -30.87 17.43
N ASN A 733 42.49 -30.40 17.93
CA ASN A 733 43.25 -29.21 17.54
C ASN A 733 43.76 -29.26 16.10
N GLY A 734 43.87 -28.11 15.45
CA GLY A 734 44.67 -27.99 14.23
C GLY A 734 44.66 -26.55 13.68
N LYS A 735 45.75 -25.87 13.97
CA LYS A 735 46.14 -24.53 13.49
C LYS A 735 46.49 -24.50 11.99
N ASP A 736 46.32 -23.31 11.40
CA ASP A 736 47.29 -22.53 10.62
C ASP A 736 47.08 -22.32 9.14
N LYS A 737 47.21 -21.02 8.81
CA LYS A 737 47.75 -20.40 7.57
C LYS A 737 46.80 -20.02 6.42
N THR A 738 46.57 -18.71 6.34
CA THR A 738 46.57 -17.95 5.09
C THR A 738 47.93 -18.05 4.37
N PRO A 739 48.08 -17.84 3.04
CA PRO A 739 48.06 -16.51 2.47
C PRO A 739 47.53 -16.38 1.01
N ASP A 740 47.16 -15.14 0.69
CA ASP A 740 47.28 -14.38 -0.58
C ASP A 740 47.18 -15.07 -1.96
N GLY A 741 46.32 -14.42 -2.80
CA GLY A 741 46.25 -14.53 -4.23
C GLY A 741 45.00 -13.82 -4.76
#